data_7dea676109b1bc86fc3cdff124016663
#
_entry.id   7dea676109b1bc86fc3cdff124016663
#
_cell.length_a   1.000
_cell.length_b   1.000
_cell.length_c   1.000
_cell.angle_alpha   90.00
_cell.angle_beta   90.00
_cell.angle_gamma   90.00
#
_symmetry.space_group_name_H-M   'P 1'
#
loop_
_entity.id
_entity.type
_entity.pdbx_description
1 polymer ?
#
loop_
_entity_poly.entity_id
_entity_poly.type
_entity_poly.pdbx_seq_one_letter_code
_entity_poly.pdbx_strand_id
1 'polypeptide(L)'
;MTTFTKRLCSKFTFLAFITSCLTTVVHAQFLYPVTRTVDSSDTYFGKTYPDRYRWLENIKSPEVEKWFKDQATYTNAQMNSLNGRDQLIAEWKTLDKLKSATFTDITIKNGQIFYRKTLPGESVGKLYYKQGITAKEVLLFDPLNHIKGQKLSMQEFVPSFDGKLVAIAYSKQGAEVGTICILDVVTNTFLPETIYPTRGFDSWTFDNKAILYSKLKSDDAKDPSAFLNSKIMLHTVSQKGKSSVADLDFFSNASNPELHITPGAYPQAFYTASSPNYVFGGSSTVEPDFTLFYAPIVKKGSTFTWKVLSTPADSLVNGIEYKGNDVYAISHDNASNFKLVSTSLLHPDWKHAKLIIAEKKELILKRLTSSKNFLFLTYSDGINCAVYKYNLHTKLLSAVKVPLAGNIEVSCIDEKSDMTLISVFSWNKPFTEFAYNPVSESFVASSFNKKTVYPARYLDIQVKEVLVKAADGAMIPLSIMYKKGTVLDGSNVCLLEGYGAYGITLDPYFSILTSALVTKGAVFAVAHVRGGGEKGQSWYKGGYKTTKPNTWKDFNACAMYLIDQKYTVPAKLGGWGTSAGGILISRAITERPDLYAAALCNVGCANALRLEFSANGPVNIPEFGTVKNETECKALYEMDGFQHIVAGTRYPAILSIGGWNDPRVAPWQPAKFAAAMQTASTSGKPVLIKINYDNGHFTEDKNVTFANFADQFSFIMWQCGHPDFQPKKNVL
;
A
#
# COMPACT_ATOMS: atom_id res chain seq x y z
N MET A 1 63.72 44.92 -73.74
CA MET A 1 63.93 46.25 -73.18
C MET A 1 63.26 46.23 -71.80
N THR A 2 64.09 46.10 -70.80
CA THR A 2 64.29 47.02 -69.64
C THR A 2 63.05 47.14 -68.76
N THR A 3 63.05 47.04 -67.47
CA THR A 3 64.10 47.01 -66.44
C THR A 3 63.41 46.66 -65.08
N PHE A 4 64.12 45.95 -64.25
CA PHE A 4 64.04 45.84 -62.76
C PHE A 4 63.34 46.94 -62.00
N THR A 5 62.60 46.58 -60.99
CA THR A 5 62.90 47.05 -59.63
C THR A 5 62.25 46.15 -58.52
N LYS A 6 63.12 45.72 -57.60
CA LYS A 6 62.79 45.07 -56.31
C LYS A 6 62.19 46.08 -55.36
N ARG A 7 61.24 45.65 -54.56
CA ARG A 7 61.13 46.15 -53.19
C ARG A 7 60.60 45.07 -52.25
N LEU A 8 61.33 44.84 -51.18
CA LEU A 8 60.97 44.12 -49.93
C LEU A 8 59.67 44.70 -49.30
N CYS A 9 58.79 43.85 -48.81
CA CYS A 9 57.97 44.19 -47.66
C CYS A 9 57.65 42.92 -46.84
N SER A 10 58.02 43.09 -45.62
CA SER A 10 57.99 42.25 -44.38
C SER A 10 56.80 41.33 -44.23
N LYS A 11 57.09 40.10 -43.79
CA LYS A 11 56.16 39.13 -43.26
C LYS A 11 55.66 39.64 -41.94
N PHE A 12 54.31 39.96 -41.82
CA PHE A 12 53.60 40.02 -40.57
C PHE A 12 52.86 38.69 -40.40
N THR A 13 53.32 37.86 -39.47
CA THR A 13 52.68 36.64 -39.02
C THR A 13 51.66 37.03 -37.98
N PHE A 14 50.36 37.01 -38.29
CA PHE A 14 49.28 37.16 -37.33
C PHE A 14 49.07 35.81 -36.64
N LEU A 15 49.57 35.66 -35.42
CA LEU A 15 49.33 34.52 -34.53
C LEU A 15 47.96 34.74 -33.88
N ALA A 16 46.89 34.12 -34.41
CA ALA A 16 45.56 34.10 -33.77
C ALA A 16 45.62 33.12 -32.60
N PHE A 17 45.70 33.64 -31.39
CA PHE A 17 45.43 32.88 -30.14
C PHE A 17 43.96 32.56 -30.10
N ILE A 18 43.56 31.32 -30.47
CA ILE A 18 42.25 30.74 -30.16
C ILE A 18 42.33 30.34 -28.71
N THR A 19 41.85 31.20 -27.82
CA THR A 19 41.58 30.86 -26.41
C THR A 19 40.34 30.00 -26.41
N SER A 20 40.51 28.69 -26.46
CA SER A 20 39.44 27.73 -26.17
C SER A 20 39.07 27.87 -24.68
N CYS A 21 38.03 28.63 -24.40
CA CYS A 21 37.36 28.56 -23.10
C CYS A 21 36.74 27.17 -22.95
N LEU A 22 37.51 26.22 -22.43
CA LEU A 22 36.99 25.02 -21.83
C LEU A 22 36.21 25.47 -20.59
N THR A 23 34.93 25.75 -20.77
CA THR A 23 33.98 25.77 -19.63
C THR A 23 33.94 24.37 -19.08
N THR A 24 34.79 24.05 -18.13
CA THR A 24 34.59 22.93 -17.23
C THR A 24 33.29 23.20 -16.50
N VAL A 25 32.23 22.54 -16.94
CA VAL A 25 31.02 22.41 -16.15
C VAL A 25 31.43 21.64 -14.89
N VAL A 26 31.75 22.36 -13.83
CA VAL A 26 31.93 21.75 -12.51
C VAL A 26 30.54 21.21 -12.15
N HIS A 27 30.31 19.92 -12.39
CA HIS A 27 29.18 19.22 -11.83
C HIS A 27 29.41 19.26 -10.33
N ALA A 28 28.54 19.95 -9.60
CA ALA A 28 28.57 19.94 -8.16
C ALA A 28 28.46 18.48 -7.71
N GLN A 29 29.56 17.95 -7.22
CA GLN A 29 29.61 16.57 -6.74
C GLN A 29 28.93 16.57 -5.38
N PHE A 30 27.80 15.81 -5.24
CA PHE A 30 27.14 15.65 -3.94
C PHE A 30 28.08 14.98 -2.95
N LEU A 31 28.40 15.65 -1.87
CA LEU A 31 29.27 15.13 -0.80
C LEU A 31 28.41 14.38 0.22
N TYR A 32 28.21 13.10 -0.02
CA TYR A 32 27.44 12.24 0.89
C TYR A 32 28.19 11.93 2.18
N PRO A 33 27.48 11.70 3.31
CA PRO A 33 28.08 11.10 4.48
C PRO A 33 28.76 9.76 4.11
N VAL A 34 29.96 9.56 4.65
CA VAL A 34 30.78 8.39 4.28
C VAL A 34 30.06 7.10 4.63
N THR A 35 30.00 6.19 3.66
CA THR A 35 29.47 4.83 3.83
C THR A 35 30.61 3.83 3.67
N ARG A 36 30.96 3.16 4.77
CA ARG A 36 32.02 2.12 4.72
C ARG A 36 31.53 0.86 4.01
N THR A 37 32.46 0.11 3.49
CA THR A 37 32.19 -1.22 2.93
C THR A 37 32.83 -2.32 3.78
N VAL A 38 32.24 -3.50 3.72
CA VAL A 38 32.76 -4.72 4.36
C VAL A 38 32.96 -5.80 3.31
N ASP A 39 33.88 -6.72 3.54
CA ASP A 39 34.01 -7.93 2.74
C ASP A 39 33.01 -8.98 3.25
N SER A 40 31.82 -8.97 2.65
CA SER A 40 30.73 -9.88 2.99
C SER A 40 30.01 -10.34 1.74
N SER A 41 29.57 -11.59 1.75
CA SER A 41 28.81 -12.21 0.67
C SER A 41 27.94 -13.32 1.18
N ASP A 42 26.95 -13.73 0.39
CA ASP A 42 26.21 -14.97 0.56
C ASP A 42 26.55 -15.93 -0.58
N THR A 43 26.56 -17.23 -0.30
CA THR A 43 26.74 -18.25 -1.34
C THR A 43 25.56 -19.19 -1.32
N TYR A 44 24.83 -19.23 -2.43
CA TYR A 44 23.70 -20.14 -2.64
C TYR A 44 23.92 -20.94 -3.92
N PHE A 45 23.76 -22.25 -3.85
CA PHE A 45 23.85 -23.16 -5.01
C PHE A 45 25.13 -22.95 -5.85
N GLY A 46 26.28 -22.73 -5.17
CA GLY A 46 27.58 -22.52 -5.80
C GLY A 46 27.82 -21.14 -6.41
N LYS A 47 26.85 -20.22 -6.35
CA LYS A 47 27.00 -18.82 -6.79
C LYS A 47 27.15 -17.89 -5.58
N THR A 48 28.18 -17.02 -5.64
CA THR A 48 28.45 -16.03 -4.59
C THR A 48 27.86 -14.67 -4.97
N TYR A 49 27.19 -14.03 -4.02
CA TYR A 49 26.51 -12.75 -4.13
C TYR A 49 27.14 -11.76 -3.15
N PRO A 50 27.98 -10.80 -3.63
CA PRO A 50 28.64 -9.81 -2.79
C PRO A 50 27.63 -8.88 -2.09
N ASP A 51 27.90 -8.52 -0.85
CA ASP A 51 27.10 -7.60 -0.07
C ASP A 51 27.96 -6.70 0.80
N ARG A 52 28.58 -5.71 0.16
CA ARG A 52 29.52 -4.80 0.84
C ARG A 52 28.86 -3.89 1.88
N TYR A 53 27.54 -3.82 1.93
CA TYR A 53 26.76 -3.01 2.85
C TYR A 53 25.98 -3.85 3.86
N ARG A 54 26.31 -5.13 4.05
CA ARG A 54 25.69 -6.05 5.00
C ARG A 54 25.59 -5.48 6.41
N TRP A 55 26.56 -4.70 6.83
CA TRP A 55 26.61 -4.11 8.16
C TRP A 55 25.41 -3.20 8.47
N LEU A 56 24.76 -2.61 7.46
CA LEU A 56 23.55 -1.78 7.60
C LEU A 56 22.32 -2.58 8.06
N GLU A 57 22.34 -3.91 7.94
CA GLU A 57 21.23 -4.76 8.41
C GLU A 57 21.15 -4.83 9.94
N ASN A 58 22.23 -4.52 10.65
CA ASN A 58 22.24 -4.48 12.11
C ASN A 58 21.71 -3.13 12.63
N ILE A 59 20.41 -2.89 12.44
CA ILE A 59 19.74 -1.64 12.82
C ILE A 59 19.73 -1.34 14.33
N LYS A 60 20.15 -2.29 15.18
CA LYS A 60 20.35 -2.10 16.62
C LYS A 60 21.74 -1.56 16.97
N SER A 61 22.66 -1.52 16.00
CA SER A 61 24.00 -0.98 16.20
C SER A 61 23.98 0.56 16.28
N PRO A 62 24.63 1.17 17.28
CA PRO A 62 24.77 2.64 17.36
C PRO A 62 25.47 3.23 16.13
N GLU A 63 26.42 2.51 15.51
CA GLU A 63 27.09 2.92 14.28
C GLU A 63 26.10 3.02 13.12
N VAL A 64 25.22 2.03 12.97
CA VAL A 64 24.17 2.01 11.93
C VAL A 64 23.17 3.13 12.16
N GLU A 65 22.69 3.30 13.39
CA GLU A 65 21.77 4.38 13.73
C GLU A 65 22.38 5.76 13.43
N LYS A 66 23.66 5.96 13.78
CA LYS A 66 24.37 7.20 13.46
C LYS A 66 24.45 7.44 11.95
N TRP A 67 24.81 6.42 11.17
CA TRP A 67 24.88 6.54 9.72
C TRP A 67 23.51 6.93 9.11
N PHE A 68 22.43 6.31 9.56
CA PHE A 68 21.08 6.68 9.13
C PHE A 68 20.72 8.12 9.47
N LYS A 69 21.11 8.60 10.67
CA LYS A 69 20.89 9.99 11.07
C LYS A 69 21.68 10.98 10.21
N ASP A 70 22.93 10.66 9.90
CA ASP A 70 23.79 11.49 9.05
C ASP A 70 23.22 11.59 7.64
N GLN A 71 22.81 10.47 7.00
CA GLN A 71 22.17 10.43 5.68
C GLN A 71 20.84 11.21 5.67
N ALA A 72 20.01 11.01 6.68
CA ALA A 72 18.74 11.72 6.80
C ALA A 72 18.93 13.23 6.98
N THR A 73 19.92 13.65 7.79
CA THR A 73 20.27 15.07 7.99
C THR A 73 20.69 15.72 6.68
N TYR A 74 21.60 15.06 5.96
CA TYR A 74 22.05 15.52 4.65
C TYR A 74 20.86 15.64 3.66
N THR A 75 20.05 14.60 3.57
CA THR A 75 18.88 14.59 2.69
C THR A 75 17.88 15.68 3.03
N ASN A 76 17.58 15.87 4.33
CA ASN A 76 16.66 16.92 4.78
C ASN A 76 17.20 18.32 4.43
N ALA A 77 18.51 18.57 4.54
CA ALA A 77 19.12 19.82 4.11
C ALA A 77 18.90 20.09 2.61
N GLN A 78 19.10 19.06 1.76
CA GLN A 78 18.86 19.17 0.32
C GLN A 78 17.37 19.44 0.03
N MET A 79 16.45 18.69 0.63
CA MET A 79 15.02 18.83 0.40
C MET A 79 14.46 20.16 0.87
N ASN A 80 14.93 20.66 2.03
CA ASN A 80 14.54 21.97 2.58
C ASN A 80 15.07 23.15 1.76
N SER A 81 16.10 22.95 0.95
CA SER A 81 16.62 23.95 0.02
C SER A 81 15.72 24.17 -1.20
N LEU A 82 14.81 23.23 -1.50
CA LEU A 82 13.98 23.30 -2.69
C LEU A 82 12.89 24.37 -2.56
N ASN A 83 12.79 25.21 -3.58
CA ASN A 83 11.62 26.06 -3.77
C ASN A 83 10.37 25.18 -3.99
N GLY A 84 9.19 25.73 -3.76
CA GLY A 84 7.93 25.04 -4.06
C GLY A 84 7.50 23.96 -3.05
N ARG A 85 8.43 23.35 -2.30
CA ARG A 85 8.14 22.29 -1.33
C ARG A 85 7.13 22.72 -0.25
N ASP A 86 7.45 23.80 0.46
CA ASP A 86 6.59 24.32 1.52
C ASP A 86 5.28 24.91 0.97
N GLN A 87 5.31 25.38 -0.28
CA GLN A 87 4.12 25.84 -0.99
C GLN A 87 3.15 24.69 -1.27
N LEU A 88 3.64 23.49 -1.64
CA LEU A 88 2.79 22.30 -1.78
C LEU A 88 2.10 21.96 -0.46
N ILE A 89 2.83 21.95 0.65
CA ILE A 89 2.27 21.68 1.98
C ILE A 89 1.18 22.69 2.34
N ALA A 90 1.45 23.98 2.12
CA ALA A 90 0.47 25.05 2.39
C ALA A 90 -0.77 24.94 1.52
N GLU A 91 -0.60 24.62 0.23
CA GLU A 91 -1.66 24.40 -0.73
C GLU A 91 -2.55 23.22 -0.31
N TRP A 92 -1.96 22.07 0.03
CA TRP A 92 -2.70 20.89 0.49
C TRP A 92 -3.44 21.12 1.81
N LYS A 93 -2.84 21.84 2.77
CA LYS A 93 -3.52 22.24 4.00
C LYS A 93 -4.71 23.16 3.72
N THR A 94 -4.61 24.02 2.73
CA THR A 94 -5.72 24.89 2.30
C THR A 94 -6.83 24.07 1.66
N LEU A 95 -6.48 23.13 0.77
CA LEU A 95 -7.44 22.23 0.13
C LEU A 95 -8.10 21.27 1.13
N ASP A 96 -7.37 20.80 2.13
CA ASP A 96 -7.91 19.93 3.18
C ASP A 96 -8.99 20.66 4.00
N LYS A 97 -8.84 21.94 4.24
CA LYS A 97 -9.86 22.75 4.95
C LYS A 97 -11.17 22.91 4.17
N LEU A 98 -11.17 22.65 2.86
CA LEU A 98 -12.39 22.67 2.04
C LEU A 98 -13.21 21.39 2.18
N LYS A 99 -12.62 20.31 2.69
CA LYS A 99 -13.33 19.05 2.92
C LYS A 99 -14.43 19.24 3.94
N SER A 100 -15.50 18.47 3.82
CA SER A 100 -16.35 18.14 4.95
C SER A 100 -15.62 17.19 5.89
N ALA A 101 -16.19 16.89 7.06
CA ALA A 101 -15.69 15.80 7.88
C ALA A 101 -15.63 14.50 7.05
N THR A 102 -14.55 13.74 7.20
CA THR A 102 -14.42 12.41 6.61
C THR A 102 -14.83 11.36 7.64
N PHE A 103 -15.70 10.44 7.21
CA PHE A 103 -16.17 9.34 8.03
C PHE A 103 -15.67 8.02 7.43
N THR A 104 -15.03 7.18 8.24
CA THR A 104 -14.56 5.84 7.87
C THR A 104 -14.95 4.84 8.94
N ASP A 105 -14.81 3.54 8.64
CA ASP A 105 -15.05 2.45 9.58
C ASP A 105 -16.46 2.51 10.20
N ILE A 106 -17.47 2.91 9.39
CA ILE A 106 -18.84 3.07 9.85
C ILE A 106 -19.45 1.68 10.12
N THR A 107 -19.95 1.46 11.32
CA THR A 107 -20.63 0.21 11.71
C THR A 107 -21.81 0.48 12.60
N ILE A 108 -22.87 -0.34 12.48
CA ILE A 108 -24.05 -0.26 13.30
C ILE A 108 -24.18 -1.54 14.14
N LYS A 109 -24.26 -1.37 15.44
CA LYS A 109 -24.52 -2.46 16.38
C LYS A 109 -25.70 -2.08 17.29
N ASN A 110 -26.73 -2.87 17.25
CA ASN A 110 -27.94 -2.68 18.06
C ASN A 110 -28.55 -1.25 17.96
N GLY A 111 -28.57 -0.67 16.74
CA GLY A 111 -29.08 0.68 16.49
C GLY A 111 -28.13 1.82 16.85
N GLN A 112 -26.98 1.51 17.40
CA GLN A 112 -25.91 2.46 17.69
C GLN A 112 -24.94 2.52 16.50
N ILE A 113 -24.56 3.73 16.09
CA ILE A 113 -23.68 3.99 14.95
C ILE A 113 -22.32 4.42 15.47
N PHE A 114 -21.29 3.64 15.17
CA PHE A 114 -19.89 3.93 15.50
C PHE A 114 -19.14 4.28 14.24
N TYR A 115 -18.23 5.22 14.32
CA TYR A 115 -17.44 5.65 13.18
C TYR A 115 -16.16 6.40 13.58
N ARG A 116 -15.16 6.29 12.73
CA ARG A 116 -14.00 7.18 12.77
C ARG A 116 -14.36 8.46 12.04
N LYS A 117 -14.10 9.63 12.65
CA LYS A 117 -14.34 10.94 12.08
C LYS A 117 -13.06 11.77 12.12
N THR A 118 -12.72 12.37 11.00
CA THR A 118 -11.62 13.32 10.88
C THR A 118 -12.18 14.65 10.39
N LEU A 119 -12.02 15.71 11.19
CA LEU A 119 -12.43 17.06 10.78
C LEU A 119 -11.38 17.69 9.84
N PRO A 120 -11.77 18.66 9.01
CA PRO A 120 -10.83 19.45 8.24
C PRO A 120 -9.75 20.05 9.12
N GLY A 121 -8.48 19.88 8.74
CA GLY A 121 -7.33 20.36 9.49
C GLY A 121 -6.87 19.48 10.66
N GLU A 122 -7.65 18.47 11.08
CA GLU A 122 -7.18 17.48 12.06
C GLU A 122 -6.16 16.52 11.40
N SER A 123 -5.15 16.12 12.16
CA SER A 123 -4.08 15.23 11.66
C SER A 123 -4.47 13.75 11.71
N VAL A 124 -5.27 13.35 12.70
CA VAL A 124 -5.71 11.96 12.90
C VAL A 124 -7.20 11.86 13.16
N GLY A 125 -7.79 10.71 12.83
CA GLY A 125 -9.21 10.42 13.07
C GLY A 125 -9.48 10.05 14.53
N LYS A 126 -10.69 10.39 15.01
CA LYS A 126 -11.19 10.12 16.35
C LYS A 126 -12.39 9.19 16.29
N LEU A 127 -12.64 8.40 17.34
CA LEU A 127 -13.81 7.53 17.43
C LEU A 127 -14.99 8.31 18.03
N TYR A 128 -16.09 8.26 17.32
CA TYR A 128 -17.38 8.79 17.76
C TYR A 128 -18.46 7.72 17.71
N TYR A 129 -19.50 7.95 18.50
CA TYR A 129 -20.73 7.18 18.39
C TYR A 129 -21.96 8.06 18.49
N LYS A 130 -23.12 7.56 18.03
CA LYS A 130 -24.42 8.16 18.22
C LYS A 130 -25.54 7.10 18.27
N GLN A 131 -26.60 7.39 19.02
CA GLN A 131 -27.78 6.55 19.13
C GLN A 131 -28.75 6.83 17.98
N GLY A 132 -28.57 6.15 16.84
CA GLY A 132 -29.32 6.42 15.62
C GLY A 132 -28.84 7.65 14.84
N ILE A 133 -29.42 7.87 13.65
CA ILE A 133 -28.94 8.87 12.68
C ILE A 133 -29.07 10.32 13.16
N THR A 134 -30.14 10.64 13.87
CA THR A 134 -30.48 12.01 14.29
C THR A 134 -29.94 12.39 15.67
N ALA A 135 -29.43 11.44 16.45
CA ALA A 135 -28.90 11.73 17.76
C ALA A 135 -27.59 12.52 17.72
N LYS A 136 -27.31 13.26 18.80
CA LYS A 136 -26.04 13.96 19.00
C LYS A 136 -24.90 12.94 19.06
N GLU A 137 -23.80 13.22 18.37
CA GLU A 137 -22.59 12.40 18.46
C GLU A 137 -21.86 12.61 19.79
N VAL A 138 -21.23 11.55 20.27
CA VAL A 138 -20.38 11.53 21.47
C VAL A 138 -18.98 11.08 21.06
N LEU A 139 -17.95 11.82 21.50
CA LEU A 139 -16.55 11.44 21.34
C LEU A 139 -16.23 10.32 22.36
N LEU A 140 -15.77 9.17 21.85
CA LEU A 140 -15.34 8.03 22.66
C LEU A 140 -13.82 7.96 22.83
N PHE A 141 -13.07 8.25 21.74
CA PHE A 141 -11.61 8.15 21.77
C PHE A 141 -10.96 9.24 20.91
N ASP A 142 -10.03 9.97 21.53
CA ASP A 142 -9.14 10.91 20.86
C ASP A 142 -7.70 10.44 21.05
N PRO A 143 -7.03 9.89 20.00
CA PRO A 143 -5.70 9.33 20.14
C PRO A 143 -4.65 10.37 20.56
N LEU A 144 -4.84 11.64 20.22
CA LEU A 144 -3.88 12.70 20.58
C LEU A 144 -3.97 13.10 22.06
N ASN A 145 -5.10 12.83 22.71
CA ASN A 145 -5.35 13.20 24.11
C ASN A 145 -5.43 11.99 25.07
N HIS A 146 -5.32 10.74 24.54
CA HIS A 146 -5.45 9.54 25.33
C HIS A 146 -4.34 9.36 26.36
N ILE A 147 -3.08 9.57 25.96
CA ILE A 147 -1.92 9.54 26.84
C ILE A 147 -1.12 10.82 26.65
N LYS A 148 -0.99 11.62 27.72
CA LYS A 148 -0.31 12.91 27.70
C LYS A 148 1.14 12.77 27.19
N GLY A 149 1.49 13.57 26.20
CA GLY A 149 2.85 13.63 25.64
C GLY A 149 3.19 12.51 24.64
N GLN A 150 2.24 11.64 24.33
CA GLN A 150 2.42 10.60 23.30
C GLN A 150 1.64 10.94 22.04
N LYS A 151 2.28 10.72 20.89
CA LYS A 151 1.59 10.75 19.58
C LYS A 151 1.07 9.35 19.27
N LEU A 152 -0.22 9.16 19.41
CA LEU A 152 -0.89 7.91 19.15
C LEU A 152 -1.73 8.00 17.88
N SER A 153 -1.94 6.85 17.23
CA SER A 153 -2.93 6.67 16.17
C SER A 153 -3.83 5.49 16.50
N MET A 154 -5.12 5.63 16.20
CA MET A 154 -6.10 4.55 16.34
C MET A 154 -5.99 3.64 15.11
N GLN A 155 -5.60 2.38 15.30
CA GLN A 155 -5.50 1.40 14.23
C GLN A 155 -6.89 0.92 13.81
N GLU A 156 -7.68 0.45 14.79
CA GLU A 156 -9.03 -0.05 14.56
C GLU A 156 -9.89 0.08 15.83
N PHE A 157 -11.18 -0.10 15.66
CA PHE A 157 -12.11 -0.26 16.77
C PHE A 157 -13.22 -1.24 16.39
N VAL A 158 -13.71 -2.02 17.34
CA VAL A 158 -14.80 -2.95 17.11
C VAL A 158 -15.78 -2.92 18.30
N PRO A 159 -17.03 -2.48 18.08
CA PRO A 159 -18.07 -2.53 19.11
C PRO A 159 -18.51 -3.96 19.37
N SER A 160 -18.88 -4.24 20.63
CA SER A 160 -19.54 -5.50 21.02
C SER A 160 -20.87 -5.70 20.27
N PHE A 161 -21.35 -6.93 20.18
CA PHE A 161 -22.59 -7.22 19.44
C PHE A 161 -23.82 -6.48 20.01
N ASP A 162 -23.83 -6.19 21.33
CA ASP A 162 -24.88 -5.39 21.99
C ASP A 162 -24.60 -3.87 21.95
N GLY A 163 -23.43 -3.45 21.49
CA GLY A 163 -23.03 -2.05 21.37
C GLY A 163 -22.68 -1.35 22.69
N LYS A 164 -22.56 -2.08 23.81
CA LYS A 164 -22.29 -1.47 25.12
C LYS A 164 -20.81 -1.28 25.40
N LEU A 165 -19.96 -2.07 24.79
CA LEU A 165 -18.51 -2.00 24.89
C LEU A 165 -17.92 -1.73 23.52
N VAL A 166 -16.73 -1.12 23.47
CA VAL A 166 -15.92 -1.02 22.24
C VAL A 166 -14.46 -1.31 22.57
N ALA A 167 -13.87 -2.26 21.83
CA ALA A 167 -12.44 -2.50 21.85
C ALA A 167 -11.77 -1.55 20.87
N ILE A 168 -10.67 -0.91 21.30
CA ILE A 168 -9.94 0.10 20.52
C ILE A 168 -8.47 -0.31 20.50
N ALA A 169 -7.94 -0.57 19.31
CA ALA A 169 -6.51 -0.80 19.11
C ALA A 169 -5.83 0.49 18.68
N TYR A 170 -4.74 0.83 19.33
CA TYR A 170 -3.92 2.00 19.02
C TYR A 170 -2.43 1.69 19.10
N SER A 171 -1.62 2.46 18.40
CA SER A 171 -0.17 2.35 18.42
C SER A 171 0.52 3.70 18.52
N LYS A 172 1.82 3.67 18.88
CA LYS A 172 2.69 4.86 18.87
C LYS A 172 3.28 5.07 17.49
N GLN A 173 3.26 6.31 17.00
CA GLN A 173 4.04 6.72 15.81
C GLN A 173 3.90 5.79 14.60
N GLY A 174 2.69 5.29 14.35
CA GLY A 174 2.44 4.41 13.21
C GLY A 174 3.11 3.04 13.28
N ALA A 175 3.60 2.61 14.46
CA ALA A 175 4.07 1.24 14.68
C ALA A 175 2.91 0.25 14.52
N GLU A 176 3.21 -0.96 14.05
CA GLU A 176 2.20 -2.03 13.90
C GLU A 176 2.04 -2.88 15.16
N VAL A 177 2.91 -2.70 16.15
CA VAL A 177 2.74 -3.27 17.49
C VAL A 177 1.85 -2.32 18.29
N GLY A 178 0.68 -2.80 18.64
CA GLY A 178 -0.37 -2.00 19.25
C GLY A 178 -0.72 -2.39 20.68
N THR A 179 -1.61 -1.59 21.25
CA THR A 179 -2.26 -1.81 22.54
C THR A 179 -3.77 -1.82 22.31
N ILE A 180 -4.49 -2.74 22.92
CA ILE A 180 -5.95 -2.73 22.98
C ILE A 180 -6.39 -2.20 24.35
N CYS A 181 -7.33 -1.26 24.36
CA CYS A 181 -8.12 -0.86 25.52
C CYS A 181 -9.61 -1.09 25.23
N ILE A 182 -10.39 -1.23 26.29
CA ILE A 182 -11.85 -1.44 26.20
C ILE A 182 -12.55 -0.27 26.87
N LEU A 183 -13.56 0.28 26.19
CA LEU A 183 -14.35 1.41 26.66
C LEU A 183 -15.82 0.99 26.85
N ASP A 184 -16.38 1.33 28.01
CA ASP A 184 -17.83 1.24 28.26
C ASP A 184 -18.50 2.47 27.60
N VAL A 185 -19.34 2.21 26.61
CA VAL A 185 -19.99 3.25 25.79
C VAL A 185 -21.03 4.05 26.59
N VAL A 186 -21.68 3.41 27.54
CA VAL A 186 -22.76 4.03 28.37
C VAL A 186 -22.16 5.05 29.33
N THR A 187 -21.10 4.67 30.02
CA THR A 187 -20.42 5.53 31.00
C THR A 187 -19.34 6.42 30.37
N ASN A 188 -18.96 6.13 29.13
CA ASN A 188 -17.83 6.74 28.41
C ASN A 188 -16.53 6.67 29.23
N THR A 189 -16.25 5.52 29.83
CA THR A 189 -15.07 5.29 30.67
C THR A 189 -14.32 4.04 30.21
N PHE A 190 -12.98 4.09 30.25
CA PHE A 190 -12.15 2.92 29.98
C PHE A 190 -12.24 1.91 31.12
N LEU A 191 -12.25 0.63 30.74
CA LEU A 191 -12.01 -0.45 31.68
C LEU A 191 -10.54 -0.46 32.08
N PRO A 192 -10.17 -1.04 33.25
CA PRO A 192 -8.80 -0.94 33.76
C PRO A 192 -7.76 -1.76 32.99
N GLU A 193 -8.21 -2.76 32.21
CA GLU A 193 -7.31 -3.63 31.47
C GLU A 193 -6.80 -3.00 30.18
N THR A 194 -5.53 -3.33 29.87
CA THR A 194 -4.91 -3.07 28.59
C THR A 194 -4.18 -4.32 28.11
N ILE A 195 -4.22 -4.60 26.82
CA ILE A 195 -3.61 -5.78 26.21
C ILE A 195 -2.44 -5.32 25.32
N TYR A 196 -1.24 -5.82 25.63
CA TYR A 196 0.00 -5.51 24.92
C TYR A 196 1.01 -6.67 25.04
N PRO A 197 1.83 -6.99 24.02
CA PRO A 197 1.78 -6.45 22.66
C PRO A 197 0.74 -7.19 21.80
N THR A 198 0.11 -6.46 20.89
CA THR A 198 -0.86 -7.01 19.95
C THR A 198 -0.67 -6.47 18.54
N ARG A 199 -1.13 -7.23 17.55
CA ARG A 199 -1.25 -6.76 16.16
C ARG A 199 -2.65 -6.19 15.88
N GLY A 200 -3.61 -6.44 16.75
CA GLY A 200 -4.98 -6.00 16.57
C GLY A 200 -5.98 -6.96 17.20
N PHE A 201 -7.21 -6.71 16.86
CA PHE A 201 -8.40 -7.32 17.41
C PHE A 201 -9.14 -8.09 16.30
N ASP A 202 -9.64 -9.31 16.59
CA ASP A 202 -10.37 -10.10 15.61
C ASP A 202 -11.89 -10.03 15.81
N SER A 203 -12.40 -10.31 17.02
CA SER A 203 -13.84 -10.40 17.25
C SER A 203 -14.22 -10.35 18.73
N TRP A 204 -15.46 -9.94 19.02
CA TRP A 204 -16.15 -10.21 20.28
C TRP A 204 -16.75 -11.62 20.25
N THR A 205 -16.89 -12.23 21.45
CA THR A 205 -17.76 -13.39 21.63
C THR A 205 -19.23 -12.93 21.64
N PHE A 206 -20.18 -13.80 21.23
CA PHE A 206 -21.60 -13.42 21.18
C PHE A 206 -22.21 -13.02 22.51
N ASP A 207 -21.67 -13.50 23.64
CA ASP A 207 -22.11 -13.10 24.98
C ASP A 207 -21.50 -11.76 25.43
N ASN A 208 -20.68 -11.11 24.59
CA ASN A 208 -19.99 -9.84 24.84
C ASN A 208 -19.07 -9.85 26.08
N LYS A 209 -18.63 -11.03 26.54
CA LYS A 209 -17.82 -11.18 27.74
C LYS A 209 -16.33 -11.38 27.47
N ALA A 210 -15.97 -11.63 26.24
CA ALA A 210 -14.57 -11.83 25.84
C ALA A 210 -14.31 -11.28 24.44
N ILE A 211 -13.04 -11.03 24.19
CA ILE A 211 -12.51 -10.65 22.87
C ILE A 211 -11.49 -11.66 22.38
N LEU A 212 -11.42 -11.82 21.06
CA LEU A 212 -10.35 -12.51 20.37
C LEU A 212 -9.37 -11.48 19.82
N TYR A 213 -8.07 -11.66 20.09
CA TYR A 213 -7.04 -10.73 19.65
C TYR A 213 -5.77 -11.45 19.20
N SER A 214 -5.04 -10.84 18.30
CA SER A 214 -3.77 -11.37 17.77
C SER A 214 -2.61 -10.97 18.68
N LYS A 215 -2.04 -11.94 19.42
CA LYS A 215 -0.89 -11.75 20.29
C LYS A 215 0.41 -11.92 19.51
N LEU A 216 1.31 -10.97 19.63
CA LEU A 216 2.66 -11.01 19.08
C LEU A 216 3.61 -11.73 20.06
N LYS A 217 4.65 -12.36 19.49
CA LYS A 217 5.69 -13.02 20.27
C LYS A 217 6.61 -12.03 20.98
N SER A 218 6.87 -10.87 20.38
CA SER A 218 7.73 -9.80 20.88
C SER A 218 7.08 -8.44 20.63
N ASP A 219 7.39 -7.47 21.48
CA ASP A 219 7.04 -6.07 21.30
C ASP A 219 8.08 -5.30 20.48
N ASP A 220 9.23 -5.90 20.22
CA ASP A 220 10.25 -5.35 19.32
C ASP A 220 9.92 -5.69 17.86
N ALA A 221 9.31 -4.75 17.15
CA ALA A 221 8.99 -4.88 15.72
C ALA A 221 10.22 -5.12 14.82
N LYS A 222 11.44 -4.90 15.34
CA LYS A 222 12.73 -5.16 14.67
C LYS A 222 13.26 -6.57 14.93
N ASP A 223 12.59 -7.34 15.78
CA ASP A 223 12.91 -8.76 16.00
C ASP A 223 12.37 -9.60 14.83
N PRO A 224 13.22 -10.30 14.05
CA PRO A 224 12.78 -11.15 12.95
C PRO A 224 11.76 -12.24 13.34
N SER A 225 11.66 -12.56 14.62
CA SER A 225 10.70 -13.55 15.12
C SER A 225 9.41 -12.95 15.69
N ALA A 226 9.28 -11.61 15.73
CA ALA A 226 8.15 -10.93 16.40
C ALA A 226 6.79 -11.38 15.86
N PHE A 227 6.71 -11.59 14.54
CA PHE A 227 5.46 -11.95 13.83
C PHE A 227 5.34 -13.46 13.57
N LEU A 228 6.34 -14.27 13.97
CA LEU A 228 6.30 -15.71 13.77
C LEU A 228 5.54 -16.41 14.89
N ASN A 229 4.78 -17.46 14.52
CA ASN A 229 3.98 -18.25 15.46
C ASN A 229 3.01 -17.39 16.28
N SER A 230 2.40 -16.41 15.62
CA SER A 230 1.35 -15.58 16.21
C SER A 230 0.17 -16.43 16.71
N LYS A 231 -0.55 -15.92 17.69
CA LYS A 231 -1.65 -16.62 18.35
C LYS A 231 -2.88 -15.76 18.41
N ILE A 232 -4.05 -16.35 18.24
CA ILE A 232 -5.28 -15.73 18.66
C ILE A 232 -5.57 -16.12 20.10
N MET A 233 -5.61 -15.11 20.95
CA MET A 233 -5.92 -15.27 22.36
C MET A 233 -7.36 -14.86 22.63
N LEU A 234 -7.98 -15.53 23.60
CA LEU A 234 -9.26 -15.12 24.16
C LEU A 234 -9.01 -14.42 25.49
N HIS A 235 -9.35 -13.12 25.53
CA HIS A 235 -9.28 -12.28 26.71
C HIS A 235 -10.68 -12.11 27.30
N THR A 236 -10.88 -12.53 28.56
CA THR A 236 -12.14 -12.31 29.27
C THR A 236 -12.18 -10.91 29.84
N VAL A 237 -13.16 -10.11 29.41
CA VAL A 237 -13.32 -8.72 29.84
C VAL A 237 -13.63 -8.65 31.32
N SER A 238 -12.88 -7.86 32.06
CA SER A 238 -13.02 -7.71 33.52
C SER A 238 -14.37 -7.09 33.89
N GLN A 239 -15.04 -7.69 34.85
CA GLN A 239 -16.17 -7.05 35.50
C GLN A 239 -15.68 -6.22 36.71
N LYS A 240 -16.31 -5.08 36.99
CA LYS A 240 -15.93 -4.22 38.13
C LYS A 240 -15.62 -5.05 39.40
N GLY A 241 -14.39 -4.91 39.91
CA GLY A 241 -13.94 -5.53 41.15
C GLY A 241 -13.47 -6.99 41.06
N LYS A 242 -13.34 -7.56 39.89
CA LYS A 242 -12.78 -8.91 39.71
C LYS A 242 -11.40 -8.84 39.03
N SER A 243 -10.44 -9.66 39.48
CA SER A 243 -9.15 -9.86 38.82
C SER A 243 -9.36 -10.43 37.43
N SER A 244 -8.50 -10.01 36.47
CA SER A 244 -8.45 -10.58 35.14
C SER A 244 -8.13 -12.07 35.21
N VAL A 245 -8.82 -12.88 34.44
CA VAL A 245 -8.47 -14.28 34.19
C VAL A 245 -7.34 -14.27 33.15
N ALA A 246 -6.38 -15.21 33.29
CA ALA A 246 -5.33 -15.36 32.30
C ALA A 246 -5.90 -15.65 30.90
N ASP A 247 -5.33 -15.03 29.89
CA ASP A 247 -5.75 -15.21 28.50
C ASP A 247 -5.56 -16.63 28.03
N LEU A 248 -6.52 -17.15 27.30
CA LEU A 248 -6.50 -18.50 26.73
C LEU A 248 -5.95 -18.45 25.29
N ASP A 249 -5.01 -19.35 24.97
CA ASP A 249 -4.63 -19.61 23.57
C ASP A 249 -5.80 -20.28 22.84
N PHE A 250 -6.54 -19.48 22.08
CA PHE A 250 -7.80 -19.89 21.46
C PHE A 250 -7.59 -20.57 20.12
N PHE A 251 -6.67 -20.01 19.29
CA PHE A 251 -6.42 -20.52 17.96
C PHE A 251 -4.96 -20.24 17.53
N SER A 252 -4.17 -21.27 17.48
CA SER A 252 -2.76 -21.22 17.05
C SER A 252 -2.26 -22.61 16.70
N ASN A 253 -1.09 -22.71 16.10
CA ASN A 253 -0.42 -24.02 15.91
C ASN A 253 -0.07 -24.69 17.24
N ALA A 254 0.13 -23.92 18.32
CA ALA A 254 0.47 -24.48 19.63
C ALA A 254 -0.75 -25.11 20.32
N SER A 255 -1.94 -24.48 20.22
CA SER A 255 -3.19 -25.00 20.80
C SER A 255 -3.90 -26.01 19.90
N ASN A 256 -3.63 -26.00 18.60
CA ASN A 256 -4.28 -26.85 17.58
C ASN A 256 -3.24 -27.34 16.55
N PRO A 257 -2.26 -28.20 16.97
CA PRO A 257 -1.16 -28.61 16.09
C PRO A 257 -1.61 -29.40 14.86
N GLU A 258 -2.78 -30.06 14.95
CA GLU A 258 -3.42 -30.78 13.85
C GLU A 258 -3.84 -29.89 12.67
N LEU A 259 -3.92 -28.58 12.87
CA LEU A 259 -4.27 -27.62 11.81
C LEU A 259 -3.08 -27.20 10.96
N HIS A 260 -1.85 -27.56 11.36
CA HIS A 260 -0.61 -27.29 10.63
C HIS A 260 -0.43 -25.82 10.22
N ILE A 261 -0.81 -24.86 11.09
CA ILE A 261 -0.61 -23.43 10.86
C ILE A 261 0.89 -23.15 10.77
N THR A 262 1.34 -22.64 9.62
CA THR A 262 2.77 -22.38 9.39
C THR A 262 3.28 -21.21 10.22
N PRO A 263 4.57 -21.18 10.61
CA PRO A 263 5.12 -20.14 11.46
C PRO A 263 4.95 -18.71 10.91
N GLY A 264 5.00 -18.53 9.60
CA GLY A 264 4.86 -17.22 8.96
C GLY A 264 3.41 -16.83 8.61
N ALA A 265 2.43 -17.68 8.92
CA ALA A 265 1.04 -17.35 8.67
C ALA A 265 0.46 -16.47 9.78
N TYR A 266 -0.54 -15.68 9.40
CA TYR A 266 -1.33 -14.86 10.30
C TYR A 266 -2.62 -15.61 10.67
N PRO A 267 -2.71 -16.16 11.90
CA PRO A 267 -3.96 -16.75 12.37
C PRO A 267 -5.00 -15.66 12.57
N GLN A 268 -6.26 -16.00 12.38
CA GLN A 268 -7.43 -15.18 12.63
C GLN A 268 -8.53 -16.05 13.24
N ALA A 269 -9.38 -15.48 14.08
CA ALA A 269 -10.59 -16.18 14.54
C ALA A 269 -11.71 -15.19 14.83
N PHE A 270 -12.93 -15.48 14.37
CA PHE A 270 -14.02 -14.54 14.48
C PHE A 270 -15.39 -15.22 14.58
N TYR A 271 -16.33 -14.48 15.15
CA TYR A 271 -17.74 -14.77 15.20
C TYR A 271 -18.48 -13.85 14.22
N THR A 272 -19.51 -14.35 13.55
CA THR A 272 -20.38 -13.53 12.68
C THR A 272 -21.85 -13.81 12.95
N ALA A 273 -22.64 -12.75 13.09
CA ALA A 273 -24.08 -12.88 13.28
C ALA A 273 -24.79 -13.51 12.07
N SER A 274 -24.16 -13.47 10.92
CA SER A 274 -24.66 -14.12 9.69
C SER A 274 -24.62 -15.66 9.76
N SER A 275 -23.78 -16.25 10.65
CA SER A 275 -23.69 -17.70 10.89
C SER A 275 -23.47 -17.99 12.37
N PRO A 276 -24.49 -17.76 13.21
CA PRO A 276 -24.36 -17.69 14.67
C PRO A 276 -24.07 -19.03 15.35
N ASN A 277 -24.13 -20.14 14.63
CA ASN A 277 -23.88 -21.48 15.17
C ASN A 277 -22.41 -21.91 15.06
N TYR A 278 -21.54 -21.07 14.48
CA TYR A 278 -20.15 -21.40 14.20
C TYR A 278 -19.20 -20.30 14.65
N VAL A 279 -17.99 -20.70 14.99
CA VAL A 279 -16.81 -19.86 15.03
C VAL A 279 -15.92 -20.21 13.85
N PHE A 280 -15.29 -19.20 13.26
CA PHE A 280 -14.42 -19.34 12.11
C PHE A 280 -12.98 -19.07 12.50
N GLY A 281 -12.07 -19.79 11.85
CA GLY A 281 -10.63 -19.59 11.92
C GLY A 281 -10.05 -19.38 10.52
N GLY A 282 -8.95 -18.68 10.43
CA GLY A 282 -8.19 -18.49 9.21
C GLY A 282 -6.70 -18.60 9.45
N SER A 283 -5.98 -19.01 8.43
CA SER A 283 -4.52 -18.97 8.39
C SER A 283 -4.14 -18.37 7.04
N SER A 284 -3.82 -17.09 7.02
CA SER A 284 -3.50 -16.33 5.81
C SER A 284 -2.00 -16.08 5.70
N THR A 285 -1.51 -16.01 4.47
CA THR A 285 -0.20 -15.49 4.10
C THR A 285 -0.38 -14.20 3.31
N VAL A 286 0.64 -13.76 2.60
CA VAL A 286 0.54 -12.63 1.68
C VAL A 286 -0.07 -13.02 0.31
N GLU A 287 -0.24 -14.31 0.04
CA GLU A 287 -0.94 -14.77 -1.17
C GLU A 287 -2.45 -14.56 -1.04
N PRO A 288 -3.15 -14.34 -2.18
CA PRO A 288 -4.61 -14.21 -2.18
C PRO A 288 -5.36 -15.47 -1.72
N ASP A 289 -4.78 -16.66 -1.96
CA ASP A 289 -5.33 -17.93 -1.52
C ASP A 289 -5.09 -18.15 -0.01
N PHE A 290 -6.07 -18.71 0.69
CA PHE A 290 -6.01 -18.83 2.14
C PHE A 290 -6.56 -20.16 2.64
N THR A 291 -6.16 -20.56 3.86
CA THR A 291 -6.72 -21.69 4.57
C THR A 291 -7.76 -21.21 5.57
N LEU A 292 -8.95 -21.80 5.54
CA LEU A 292 -10.03 -21.52 6.47
C LEU A 292 -10.38 -22.73 7.30
N PHE A 293 -10.83 -22.45 8.52
CA PHE A 293 -11.30 -23.42 9.47
C PHE A 293 -12.65 -22.97 10.05
N TYR A 294 -13.41 -23.90 10.58
CA TYR A 294 -14.63 -23.63 11.30
C TYR A 294 -14.86 -24.64 12.42
N ALA A 295 -15.61 -24.26 13.42
CA ALA A 295 -16.06 -25.16 14.46
C ALA A 295 -17.48 -24.82 14.87
N PRO A 296 -18.35 -25.79 15.16
CA PRO A 296 -19.63 -25.52 15.81
C PRO A 296 -19.41 -24.87 17.19
N ILE A 297 -20.26 -23.93 17.54
CA ILE A 297 -20.22 -23.32 18.87
C ILE A 297 -20.65 -24.38 19.91
N VAL A 298 -19.77 -24.61 20.87
CA VAL A 298 -19.97 -25.59 21.93
C VAL A 298 -20.40 -24.92 23.24
N LYS A 299 -20.95 -25.70 24.17
CA LYS A 299 -21.30 -25.20 25.51
C LYS A 299 -20.04 -24.68 26.22
N LYS A 300 -20.23 -23.69 27.08
CA LYS A 300 -19.16 -23.07 27.86
C LYS A 300 -18.32 -24.15 28.60
N GLY A 301 -17.01 -24.09 28.42
CA GLY A 301 -16.05 -25.03 29.05
C GLY A 301 -15.67 -26.25 28.20
N SER A 302 -16.23 -26.41 27.01
CA SER A 302 -15.80 -27.43 26.04
C SER A 302 -14.76 -26.84 25.09
N THR A 303 -13.84 -27.68 24.60
CA THR A 303 -12.88 -27.32 23.54
C THR A 303 -13.57 -27.33 22.19
N PHE A 304 -13.19 -26.39 21.32
CA PHE A 304 -13.65 -26.39 19.92
C PHE A 304 -12.97 -27.52 19.15
N THR A 305 -13.75 -28.23 18.35
CA THR A 305 -13.20 -29.19 17.39
C THR A 305 -13.15 -28.52 16.01
N TRP A 306 -11.99 -28.00 15.68
CA TRP A 306 -11.78 -27.32 14.41
C TRP A 306 -11.81 -28.29 13.23
N LYS A 307 -12.40 -27.86 12.14
CA LYS A 307 -12.46 -28.57 10.87
C LYS A 307 -11.92 -27.66 9.77
N VAL A 308 -11.25 -28.24 8.79
CA VAL A 308 -10.83 -27.50 7.59
C VAL A 308 -12.09 -27.14 6.79
N LEU A 309 -12.23 -25.85 6.46
CA LEU A 309 -13.27 -25.36 5.54
C LEU A 309 -12.71 -25.23 4.13
N SER A 310 -11.51 -24.69 3.98
CA SER A 310 -10.82 -24.60 2.69
C SER A 310 -9.30 -24.59 2.85
N THR A 311 -8.60 -24.94 1.77
CA THR A 311 -7.16 -24.85 1.61
C THR A 311 -6.82 -24.09 0.33
N PRO A 312 -5.57 -23.67 0.08
CA PRO A 312 -5.17 -23.07 -1.20
C PRO A 312 -5.47 -23.95 -2.43
N ALA A 313 -5.52 -25.29 -2.25
CA ALA A 313 -5.87 -26.21 -3.33
C ALA A 313 -7.32 -26.07 -3.83
N ASP A 314 -8.20 -25.44 -3.03
CA ASP A 314 -9.59 -25.16 -3.41
C ASP A 314 -9.73 -23.90 -4.27
N SER A 315 -8.62 -23.19 -4.51
CA SER A 315 -8.55 -22.01 -5.41
C SER A 315 -9.51 -20.89 -5.03
N LEU A 316 -9.69 -20.64 -3.73
CA LEU A 316 -10.51 -19.56 -3.21
C LEU A 316 -9.65 -18.33 -2.92
N VAL A 317 -10.14 -17.17 -3.34
CA VAL A 317 -9.48 -15.87 -3.10
C VAL A 317 -10.36 -14.96 -2.25
N ASN A 318 -9.84 -13.80 -1.90
CA ASN A 318 -10.54 -12.78 -1.11
C ASN A 318 -12.00 -12.60 -1.54
N GLY A 319 -12.92 -12.65 -0.57
CA GLY A 319 -14.35 -12.50 -0.81
C GLY A 319 -15.12 -13.77 -0.45
N ILE A 320 -15.19 -14.05 0.86
CA ILE A 320 -16.05 -15.10 1.44
C ILE A 320 -17.15 -14.46 2.26
N GLU A 321 -18.37 -14.98 2.08
CA GLU A 321 -19.55 -14.56 2.83
C GLU A 321 -20.28 -15.75 3.43
N TYR A 322 -20.71 -15.60 4.67
CA TYR A 322 -21.38 -16.64 5.45
C TYR A 322 -22.87 -16.29 5.62
N LYS A 323 -23.78 -17.26 5.36
CA LYS A 323 -25.22 -17.09 5.51
C LYS A 323 -25.85 -18.38 6.07
N GLY A 324 -26.03 -18.40 7.40
CA GLY A 324 -26.45 -19.61 8.09
C GLY A 324 -25.48 -20.75 7.91
N ASN A 325 -25.89 -21.80 7.22
CA ASN A 325 -24.99 -22.92 6.85
C ASN A 325 -24.35 -22.76 5.46
N ASP A 326 -24.75 -21.77 4.67
CA ASP A 326 -24.19 -21.57 3.33
C ASP A 326 -22.96 -20.68 3.38
N VAL A 327 -21.94 -21.05 2.60
CA VAL A 327 -20.72 -20.26 2.37
C VAL A 327 -20.64 -19.94 0.89
N TYR A 328 -20.46 -18.67 0.59
CA TYR A 328 -20.26 -18.15 -0.77
C TYR A 328 -18.83 -17.65 -0.91
N ALA A 329 -18.14 -18.02 -1.97
CA ALA A 329 -16.74 -17.67 -2.18
C ALA A 329 -16.43 -17.31 -3.62
N ILE A 330 -15.45 -16.44 -3.81
CA ILE A 330 -14.83 -16.15 -5.10
C ILE A 330 -13.80 -17.26 -5.37
N SER A 331 -13.84 -17.89 -6.53
CA SER A 331 -12.92 -18.95 -6.92
C SER A 331 -12.27 -18.67 -8.27
N HIS A 332 -10.97 -18.99 -8.37
CA HIS A 332 -10.25 -18.98 -9.66
C HIS A 332 -10.10 -20.38 -10.29
N ASP A 333 -10.70 -21.41 -9.70
CA ASP A 333 -10.66 -22.75 -10.27
C ASP A 333 -11.26 -22.76 -11.70
N ASN A 334 -10.41 -23.00 -12.71
CA ASN A 334 -10.75 -22.91 -14.13
C ASN A 334 -11.48 -21.61 -14.53
N ALA A 335 -11.18 -20.48 -13.85
CA ALA A 335 -11.83 -19.18 -14.03
C ALA A 335 -10.86 -18.04 -13.69
N SER A 336 -10.01 -17.64 -14.64
CA SER A 336 -8.97 -16.62 -14.40
C SER A 336 -9.55 -15.26 -14.00
N ASN A 337 -10.75 -14.91 -14.47
CA ASN A 337 -11.49 -13.70 -14.10
C ASN A 337 -12.45 -13.92 -12.93
N PHE A 338 -12.37 -15.08 -12.30
CA PHE A 338 -13.10 -15.52 -11.12
C PHE A 338 -14.60 -15.80 -11.36
N LYS A 339 -15.10 -16.76 -10.60
CA LYS A 339 -16.51 -17.18 -10.52
C LYS A 339 -17.00 -17.16 -9.08
N LEU A 340 -18.30 -17.06 -8.85
CA LEU A 340 -18.91 -17.19 -7.52
C LEU A 340 -19.42 -18.63 -7.36
N VAL A 341 -18.96 -19.26 -6.29
CA VAL A 341 -19.35 -20.63 -5.90
C VAL A 341 -19.90 -20.66 -4.47
N SER A 342 -20.61 -21.73 -4.11
CA SER A 342 -21.02 -21.95 -2.72
C SER A 342 -20.93 -23.41 -2.31
N THR A 343 -20.73 -23.62 -1.00
CA THR A 343 -20.81 -24.91 -0.32
C THR A 343 -21.58 -24.77 1.00
N SER A 344 -21.81 -25.88 1.70
CA SER A 344 -22.48 -25.89 2.98
C SER A 344 -21.52 -26.24 4.12
N LEU A 345 -21.59 -25.53 5.26
CA LEU A 345 -20.85 -25.85 6.49
C LEU A 345 -21.21 -27.21 7.08
N LEU A 346 -22.35 -27.80 6.69
CA LEU A 346 -22.72 -29.14 7.12
C LEU A 346 -21.83 -30.20 6.48
N HIS A 347 -21.49 -30.01 5.20
CA HIS A 347 -20.61 -30.88 4.41
C HIS A 347 -19.84 -30.02 3.39
N PRO A 348 -18.75 -29.36 3.80
CA PRO A 348 -17.95 -28.53 2.89
C PRO A 348 -17.32 -29.38 1.79
N ASP A 349 -17.57 -29.01 0.55
CA ASP A 349 -16.97 -29.63 -0.63
C ASP A 349 -16.82 -28.58 -1.74
N TRP A 350 -15.61 -28.04 -1.88
CA TRP A 350 -15.31 -27.02 -2.89
C TRP A 350 -15.07 -27.64 -4.28
N LYS A 351 -14.64 -28.89 -4.32
CA LYS A 351 -14.44 -29.61 -5.60
C LYS A 351 -15.75 -29.77 -6.38
N HIS A 352 -16.86 -29.99 -5.65
CA HIS A 352 -18.19 -30.09 -6.23
C HIS A 352 -19.09 -28.91 -5.79
N ALA A 353 -18.47 -27.75 -5.53
CA ALA A 353 -19.19 -26.56 -5.11
C ALA A 353 -20.25 -26.16 -6.15
N LYS A 354 -21.38 -25.67 -5.64
CA LYS A 354 -22.46 -25.16 -6.49
C LYS A 354 -21.99 -23.89 -7.19
N LEU A 355 -22.01 -23.87 -8.51
CA LEU A 355 -21.81 -22.67 -9.30
C LEU A 355 -23.01 -21.73 -9.11
N ILE A 356 -22.75 -20.53 -8.58
CA ILE A 356 -23.76 -19.48 -8.40
C ILE A 356 -23.73 -18.51 -9.56
N ILE A 357 -22.56 -17.99 -9.92
CA ILE A 357 -22.35 -17.08 -11.05
C ILE A 357 -21.09 -17.54 -11.79
N ALA A 358 -21.23 -17.77 -13.09
CA ALA A 358 -20.11 -18.13 -13.95
C ALA A 358 -19.16 -16.94 -14.18
N GLU A 359 -17.92 -17.26 -14.53
CA GLU A 359 -16.93 -16.28 -14.97
C GLU A 359 -17.45 -15.39 -16.11
N LYS A 360 -17.14 -14.11 -16.05
CA LYS A 360 -17.35 -13.16 -17.14
C LYS A 360 -16.03 -12.95 -17.90
N LYS A 361 -16.06 -13.07 -19.24
CA LYS A 361 -14.85 -12.96 -20.07
C LYS A 361 -14.16 -11.60 -19.98
N GLU A 362 -14.95 -10.54 -19.94
CA GLU A 362 -14.48 -9.15 -20.05
C GLU A 362 -14.38 -8.44 -18.68
N LEU A 363 -14.79 -9.09 -17.62
CA LEU A 363 -14.85 -8.48 -16.29
C LEU A 363 -14.30 -9.42 -15.21
N ILE A 364 -13.51 -8.89 -14.33
CA ILE A 364 -12.92 -9.60 -13.18
C ILE A 364 -13.86 -9.45 -11.99
N LEU A 365 -14.27 -10.54 -11.34
CA LEU A 365 -15.03 -10.51 -10.08
C LEU A 365 -14.08 -10.15 -8.92
N LYS A 366 -14.05 -8.87 -8.60
CA LYS A 366 -13.06 -8.27 -7.68
C LYS A 366 -13.42 -8.41 -6.21
N ARG A 367 -14.71 -8.24 -5.86
CA ARG A 367 -15.19 -8.23 -4.47
C ARG A 367 -16.56 -8.87 -4.34
N LEU A 368 -16.77 -9.50 -3.20
CA LEU A 368 -18.04 -10.02 -2.73
C LEU A 368 -18.36 -9.36 -1.39
N THR A 369 -19.58 -8.85 -1.22
CA THR A 369 -20.06 -8.24 0.03
C THR A 369 -21.51 -8.66 0.23
N SER A 370 -21.93 -8.99 1.46
CA SER A 370 -23.29 -9.39 1.74
C SER A 370 -24.03 -8.37 2.61
N SER A 371 -25.31 -8.15 2.30
CA SER A 371 -26.30 -7.55 3.21
C SER A 371 -27.21 -8.65 3.78
N LYS A 372 -28.28 -8.29 4.45
CA LYS A 372 -29.21 -9.26 5.03
C LYS A 372 -29.69 -10.29 3.99
N ASN A 373 -30.18 -9.83 2.83
CA ASN A 373 -30.84 -10.67 1.82
C ASN A 373 -30.15 -10.68 0.44
N PHE A 374 -29.03 -9.95 0.28
CA PHE A 374 -28.34 -9.83 -1.00
C PHE A 374 -26.85 -10.12 -0.89
N LEU A 375 -26.29 -10.65 -1.97
CA LEU A 375 -24.85 -10.60 -2.25
C LEU A 375 -24.61 -9.52 -3.29
N PHE A 376 -23.64 -8.64 -3.05
CA PHE A 376 -23.15 -7.65 -4.01
C PHE A 376 -21.83 -8.13 -4.60
N LEU A 377 -21.79 -8.18 -5.93
CA LEU A 377 -20.64 -8.59 -6.70
C LEU A 377 -20.09 -7.35 -7.41
N THR A 378 -18.88 -6.94 -7.05
CA THR A 378 -18.19 -5.86 -7.73
C THR A 378 -17.26 -6.45 -8.78
N TYR A 379 -17.53 -6.15 -10.04
CA TYR A 379 -16.71 -6.51 -11.19
C TYR A 379 -15.88 -5.32 -11.64
N SER A 380 -14.71 -5.58 -12.22
CA SER A 380 -13.81 -4.56 -12.79
C SER A 380 -13.42 -4.93 -14.23
N ASP A 381 -13.26 -3.93 -15.09
CA ASP A 381 -12.59 -4.06 -16.39
C ASP A 381 -11.06 -3.86 -16.31
N GLY A 382 -10.53 -3.77 -15.08
CA GLY A 382 -9.16 -3.44 -14.74
C GLY A 382 -9.00 -2.03 -14.15
N ILE A 383 -9.97 -1.15 -14.36
CA ILE A 383 -9.96 0.27 -13.94
C ILE A 383 -11.31 0.67 -13.34
N ASN A 384 -12.40 0.53 -14.10
CA ASN A 384 -13.74 0.88 -13.67
C ASN A 384 -14.52 -0.33 -13.17
N CYS A 385 -15.42 -0.08 -12.25
CA CYS A 385 -16.23 -1.13 -11.66
C CYS A 385 -17.69 -1.09 -12.10
N ALA A 386 -18.29 -2.28 -12.15
CA ALA A 386 -19.73 -2.51 -12.28
C ALA A 386 -20.21 -3.35 -11.10
N VAL A 387 -21.35 -3.00 -10.52
CA VAL A 387 -21.92 -3.72 -9.38
C VAL A 387 -23.15 -4.50 -9.81
N TYR A 388 -23.24 -5.74 -9.35
CA TYR A 388 -24.42 -6.59 -9.48
C TYR A 388 -24.89 -6.98 -8.09
N LYS A 389 -26.21 -7.18 -7.92
CA LYS A 389 -26.80 -7.74 -6.71
C LYS A 389 -27.43 -9.08 -7.01
N TYR A 390 -27.19 -10.07 -6.17
CA TYR A 390 -27.80 -11.39 -6.23
C TYR A 390 -28.71 -11.55 -5.02
N ASN A 391 -30.01 -11.74 -5.27
CA ASN A 391 -30.99 -11.92 -4.20
C ASN A 391 -30.92 -13.36 -3.68
N LEU A 392 -30.68 -13.54 -2.38
CA LEU A 392 -30.51 -14.85 -1.75
C LEU A 392 -31.80 -15.69 -1.72
N HIS A 393 -32.99 -15.07 -1.81
CA HIS A 393 -34.27 -15.77 -1.83
C HIS A 393 -34.73 -16.12 -3.24
N THR A 394 -34.79 -15.12 -4.14
CA THR A 394 -35.27 -15.31 -5.51
C THR A 394 -34.22 -15.91 -6.45
N LYS A 395 -32.94 -15.92 -6.03
CA LYS A 395 -31.78 -16.38 -6.83
C LYS A 395 -31.57 -15.55 -8.12
N LEU A 396 -32.11 -14.34 -8.21
CA LEU A 396 -31.98 -13.46 -9.35
C LEU A 396 -30.75 -12.57 -9.21
N LEU A 397 -29.98 -12.45 -10.29
CA LEU A 397 -28.87 -11.51 -10.46
C LEU A 397 -29.35 -10.32 -11.28
N SER A 398 -29.12 -9.10 -10.78
CA SER A 398 -29.44 -7.86 -11.51
C SER A 398 -28.30 -6.82 -11.35
N ALA A 399 -28.13 -5.98 -12.38
CA ALA A 399 -27.17 -4.90 -12.35
C ALA A 399 -27.64 -3.77 -11.41
N VAL A 400 -26.71 -3.19 -10.65
CA VAL A 400 -26.94 -1.97 -9.87
C VAL A 400 -26.51 -0.78 -10.71
N LYS A 401 -27.43 0.10 -11.05
CA LYS A 401 -27.17 1.29 -11.88
C LYS A 401 -26.57 2.42 -11.03
N VAL A 402 -25.28 2.28 -10.66
CA VAL A 402 -24.57 3.29 -9.88
C VAL A 402 -24.51 4.62 -10.66
N PRO A 403 -24.85 5.77 -10.06
CA PRO A 403 -24.96 7.04 -10.78
C PRO A 403 -23.65 7.59 -11.37
N LEU A 404 -22.52 7.08 -10.93
CA LEU A 404 -21.18 7.52 -11.33
C LEU A 404 -20.31 6.31 -11.72
N ALA A 405 -19.47 6.50 -12.74
CA ALA A 405 -18.42 5.53 -13.10
C ALA A 405 -17.14 5.76 -12.28
N GLY A 406 -16.40 4.69 -12.03
CA GLY A 406 -15.13 4.68 -11.32
C GLY A 406 -14.86 3.33 -10.65
N ASN A 407 -13.90 3.30 -9.73
CA ASN A 407 -13.76 2.19 -8.79
C ASN A 407 -14.89 2.29 -7.76
N ILE A 408 -15.55 1.18 -7.47
CA ILE A 408 -16.75 1.15 -6.62
C ILE A 408 -16.52 0.18 -5.46
N GLU A 409 -16.84 0.65 -4.25
CA GLU A 409 -16.89 -0.16 -3.06
C GLU A 409 -18.31 -0.20 -2.51
N VAL A 410 -18.75 -1.41 -2.15
CA VAL A 410 -20.03 -1.65 -1.48
C VAL A 410 -19.74 -2.04 -0.04
N SER A 411 -20.32 -1.32 0.93
CA SER A 411 -20.13 -1.58 2.35
C SER A 411 -21.47 -1.82 3.03
N CYS A 412 -21.59 -2.96 3.70
CA CYS A 412 -22.73 -3.26 4.58
C CYS A 412 -22.37 -2.81 6.01
N ILE A 413 -23.01 -1.75 6.47
CA ILE A 413 -22.74 -1.15 7.79
C ILE A 413 -23.62 -1.73 8.91
N ASP A 414 -24.66 -2.50 8.54
CA ASP A 414 -25.60 -3.18 9.46
C ASP A 414 -25.99 -4.55 8.91
N GLU A 415 -25.53 -5.62 9.56
CA GLU A 415 -25.81 -7.00 9.17
C GLU A 415 -27.31 -7.37 9.17
N LYS A 416 -28.16 -6.58 9.88
CA LYS A 416 -29.61 -6.77 9.98
C LYS A 416 -30.37 -5.99 8.90
N SER A 417 -29.69 -5.23 8.05
CA SER A 417 -30.29 -4.36 7.03
C SER A 417 -29.81 -4.77 5.63
N ASP A 418 -30.62 -4.38 4.62
CA ASP A 418 -30.20 -4.44 3.22
C ASP A 418 -29.62 -3.11 2.69
N MET A 419 -29.75 -2.05 3.50
CA MET A 419 -29.16 -0.76 3.15
C MET A 419 -27.63 -0.86 3.14
N THR A 420 -27.02 -0.40 2.05
CA THR A 420 -25.56 -0.38 1.87
C THR A 420 -25.07 1.02 1.56
N LEU A 421 -23.81 1.27 1.86
CA LEU A 421 -23.09 2.44 1.33
C LEU A 421 -22.37 2.02 0.03
N ILE A 422 -22.53 2.83 -1.01
CA ILE A 422 -21.81 2.68 -2.28
C ILE A 422 -20.89 3.87 -2.45
N SER A 423 -19.61 3.61 -2.36
CA SER A 423 -18.53 4.60 -2.50
C SER A 423 -17.96 4.54 -3.91
N VAL A 424 -17.84 5.70 -4.56
CA VAL A 424 -17.29 5.83 -5.90
C VAL A 424 -16.02 6.67 -5.87
N PHE A 425 -14.94 6.10 -6.39
CA PHE A 425 -13.62 6.71 -6.52
C PHE A 425 -13.27 6.89 -7.98
N SER A 426 -12.58 7.97 -8.31
CA SER A 426 -12.19 8.30 -9.68
C SER A 426 -10.86 9.06 -9.66
N TRP A 427 -10.09 9.05 -10.75
CA TRP A 427 -8.85 9.81 -10.85
C TRP A 427 -9.06 11.33 -10.76
N ASN A 428 -10.17 11.84 -11.32
CA ASN A 428 -10.41 13.29 -11.51
C ASN A 428 -11.69 13.82 -10.86
N LYS A 429 -12.42 12.98 -10.13
CA LYS A 429 -13.63 13.42 -9.42
C LYS A 429 -13.47 13.11 -7.93
N PRO A 430 -13.82 14.06 -7.05
CA PRO A 430 -13.82 13.83 -5.62
C PRO A 430 -14.67 12.63 -5.24
N PHE A 431 -14.25 11.94 -4.19
CA PHE A 431 -14.98 10.87 -3.55
C PHE A 431 -16.48 11.20 -3.39
N THR A 432 -17.32 10.25 -3.75
CA THR A 432 -18.78 10.41 -3.64
C THR A 432 -19.36 9.14 -3.05
N GLU A 433 -20.21 9.27 -2.04
CA GLU A 433 -20.85 8.15 -1.34
C GLU A 433 -22.37 8.27 -1.40
N PHE A 434 -23.02 7.16 -1.65
CA PHE A 434 -24.46 7.02 -1.69
C PHE A 434 -24.90 5.97 -0.66
N ALA A 435 -26.05 6.22 -0.02
CA ALA A 435 -26.81 5.16 0.61
C ALA A 435 -27.72 4.52 -0.45
N TYR A 436 -27.66 3.21 -0.59
CA TYR A 436 -28.41 2.44 -1.58
C TYR A 436 -29.38 1.46 -0.94
N ASN A 437 -30.62 1.47 -1.38
CA ASN A 437 -31.63 0.49 -1.02
C ASN A 437 -31.80 -0.52 -2.16
N PRO A 438 -31.38 -1.79 -2.00
CA PRO A 438 -31.44 -2.77 -3.08
C PRO A 438 -32.85 -3.27 -3.40
N VAL A 439 -33.82 -3.05 -2.51
CA VAL A 439 -35.23 -3.46 -2.74
C VAL A 439 -35.95 -2.45 -3.61
N SER A 440 -35.86 -1.14 -3.29
CA SER A 440 -36.46 -0.05 -4.08
C SER A 440 -35.54 0.44 -5.22
N GLU A 441 -34.31 -0.06 -5.30
CA GLU A 441 -33.27 0.35 -6.25
C GLU A 441 -32.94 1.86 -6.21
N SER A 442 -33.18 2.49 -5.06
CA SER A 442 -33.01 3.94 -4.89
C SER A 442 -31.64 4.30 -4.32
N PHE A 443 -31.08 5.39 -4.83
CA PHE A 443 -29.87 6.04 -4.35
C PHE A 443 -30.22 7.37 -3.68
N VAL A 444 -29.68 7.62 -2.50
CA VAL A 444 -29.69 8.92 -1.85
C VAL A 444 -28.26 9.32 -1.47
N ALA A 445 -27.99 10.61 -1.37
CA ALA A 445 -26.69 11.08 -0.89
C ALA A 445 -26.45 10.54 0.53
N SER A 446 -25.23 10.06 0.81
CA SER A 446 -24.86 9.58 2.14
C SER A 446 -25.04 10.69 3.18
N SER A 447 -25.54 10.31 4.35
CA SER A 447 -25.61 11.21 5.52
C SER A 447 -24.24 11.39 6.19
N PHE A 448 -23.25 10.58 5.84
CA PHE A 448 -21.90 10.62 6.40
C PHE A 448 -20.96 11.46 5.53
N ASN A 449 -20.52 10.97 4.41
CA ASN A 449 -19.54 11.64 3.57
C ASN A 449 -20.20 12.57 2.54
N LYS A 450 -20.22 13.87 2.87
CA LYS A 450 -20.71 14.88 1.95
C LYS A 450 -19.68 15.15 0.85
N LYS A 451 -20.16 15.33 -0.38
CA LYS A 451 -19.29 15.65 -1.52
C LYS A 451 -18.52 16.95 -1.26
N THR A 452 -17.20 16.88 -1.38
CA THR A 452 -16.33 18.06 -1.28
C THR A 452 -16.35 18.85 -2.58
N VAL A 453 -16.42 20.17 -2.47
CA VAL A 453 -16.31 21.08 -3.62
C VAL A 453 -14.92 21.72 -3.61
N TYR A 454 -14.09 21.34 -4.57
CA TYR A 454 -12.78 21.93 -4.80
C TYR A 454 -12.82 23.02 -5.86
N PRO A 455 -11.89 24.00 -5.88
CA PRO A 455 -11.75 24.95 -6.97
C PRO A 455 -11.59 24.21 -8.31
N ALA A 456 -12.23 24.74 -9.36
CA ALA A 456 -12.33 24.09 -10.68
C ALA A 456 -10.98 23.66 -11.26
N ARG A 457 -9.90 24.43 -11.02
CA ARG A 457 -8.55 24.12 -11.50
C ARG A 457 -8.03 22.73 -11.05
N TYR A 458 -8.49 22.20 -9.89
CA TYR A 458 -8.09 20.87 -9.41
C TYR A 458 -8.97 19.74 -9.94
N LEU A 459 -10.07 20.10 -10.62
CA LEU A 459 -11.02 19.17 -11.25
C LEU A 459 -10.87 19.15 -12.77
N ASP A 460 -10.13 20.10 -13.35
CA ASP A 460 -9.89 20.20 -14.80
C ASP A 460 -8.76 19.26 -15.24
N ILE A 461 -8.92 18.00 -14.86
CA ILE A 461 -7.98 16.91 -15.12
C ILE A 461 -8.60 16.00 -16.18
N GLN A 462 -7.89 15.85 -17.30
CA GLN A 462 -8.20 14.85 -18.29
C GLN A 462 -7.58 13.52 -17.90
N VAL A 463 -8.35 12.45 -18.03
CA VAL A 463 -7.91 11.06 -17.81
C VAL A 463 -7.96 10.36 -19.16
N LYS A 464 -6.89 9.64 -19.50
CA LYS A 464 -6.83 8.79 -20.68
C LYS A 464 -6.38 7.40 -20.25
N GLU A 465 -7.21 6.42 -20.58
CA GLU A 465 -6.92 5.01 -20.38
C GLU A 465 -6.46 4.41 -21.70
N VAL A 466 -5.32 3.73 -21.69
CA VAL A 466 -4.76 3.09 -22.88
C VAL A 466 -4.24 1.70 -22.57
N LEU A 467 -4.09 0.88 -23.63
CA LEU A 467 -3.41 -0.41 -23.54
C LEU A 467 -2.04 -0.30 -24.23
N VAL A 468 -0.97 -0.50 -23.48
CA VAL A 468 0.40 -0.47 -23.96
C VAL A 468 0.85 -1.90 -24.27
N LYS A 469 1.40 -2.12 -25.45
CA LYS A 469 1.89 -3.45 -25.85
C LYS A 469 3.27 -3.69 -25.27
N ALA A 470 3.43 -4.71 -24.44
CA ALA A 470 4.73 -5.21 -23.97
C ALA A 470 5.49 -5.95 -25.09
N ALA A 471 6.77 -6.18 -24.89
CA ALA A 471 7.62 -6.88 -25.85
C ALA A 471 7.17 -8.32 -26.12
N ASP A 472 6.57 -8.99 -25.15
CA ASP A 472 5.99 -10.33 -25.25
C ASP A 472 4.55 -10.35 -25.78
N GLY A 473 4.00 -9.17 -26.13
CA GLY A 473 2.65 -9.02 -26.68
C GLY A 473 1.56 -8.78 -25.64
N ALA A 474 1.86 -8.82 -24.34
CA ALA A 474 0.88 -8.50 -23.31
C ALA A 474 0.41 -7.05 -23.45
N MET A 475 -0.89 -6.80 -23.23
CA MET A 475 -1.50 -5.48 -23.29
C MET A 475 -1.66 -4.92 -21.88
N ILE A 476 -0.80 -3.96 -21.54
CA ILE A 476 -0.70 -3.37 -20.20
C ILE A 476 -1.63 -2.17 -20.10
N PRO A 477 -2.60 -2.14 -19.17
CA PRO A 477 -3.39 -0.94 -18.93
C PRO A 477 -2.50 0.17 -18.36
N LEU A 478 -2.71 1.41 -18.84
CA LEU A 478 -2.00 2.61 -18.39
C LEU A 478 -3.01 3.75 -18.25
N SER A 479 -3.14 4.27 -17.02
CA SER A 479 -3.96 5.44 -16.71
C SER A 479 -3.08 6.68 -16.75
N ILE A 480 -3.48 7.72 -17.52
CA ILE A 480 -2.69 8.94 -17.70
C ILE A 480 -3.55 10.15 -17.33
N MET A 481 -3.10 10.92 -16.36
CA MET A 481 -3.76 12.13 -15.84
C MET A 481 -2.94 13.37 -16.15
N TYR A 482 -3.56 14.36 -16.77
CA TYR A 482 -2.93 15.64 -17.09
C TYR A 482 -3.98 16.76 -17.13
N LYS A 483 -3.54 18.00 -16.98
CA LYS A 483 -4.42 19.16 -17.06
C LYS A 483 -5.03 19.27 -18.45
N LYS A 484 -6.31 19.58 -18.53
CA LYS A 484 -6.98 19.84 -19.82
C LYS A 484 -6.28 20.96 -20.59
N GLY A 485 -6.00 20.73 -21.87
CA GLY A 485 -5.26 21.67 -22.72
C GLY A 485 -3.73 21.57 -22.61
N THR A 486 -3.19 20.59 -21.89
CA THR A 486 -1.74 20.32 -21.88
C THR A 486 -1.26 20.01 -23.28
N VAL A 487 -0.18 20.68 -23.71
CA VAL A 487 0.49 20.40 -25.00
C VAL A 487 1.35 19.16 -24.82
N LEU A 488 1.16 18.17 -25.69
CA LEU A 488 1.92 16.91 -25.69
C LEU A 488 3.07 17.00 -26.72
N ASP A 489 4.12 17.71 -26.34
CA ASP A 489 5.34 17.93 -27.17
C ASP A 489 6.62 17.34 -26.55
N GLY A 490 6.47 16.64 -25.42
CA GLY A 490 7.58 16.08 -24.65
C GLY A 490 8.13 17.02 -23.57
N SER A 491 7.63 18.24 -23.45
CA SER A 491 8.17 19.24 -22.51
C SER A 491 7.70 19.05 -21.06
N ASN A 492 6.68 18.20 -20.81
CA ASN A 492 6.08 18.06 -19.50
C ASN A 492 6.89 17.14 -18.56
N VAL A 493 6.95 17.50 -17.28
CA VAL A 493 7.37 16.56 -16.24
C VAL A 493 6.34 15.46 -16.16
N CYS A 494 6.78 14.19 -16.10
CA CYS A 494 5.89 13.05 -15.92
C CYS A 494 6.35 12.21 -14.72
N LEU A 495 5.41 11.80 -13.89
CA LEU A 495 5.61 10.84 -12.81
C LEU A 495 4.82 9.57 -13.12
N LEU A 496 5.52 8.45 -13.31
CA LEU A 496 4.96 7.12 -13.56
C LEU A 496 5.02 6.28 -12.29
N GLU A 497 3.87 5.85 -11.79
CA GLU A 497 3.72 4.96 -10.63
C GLU A 497 3.48 3.52 -11.08
N GLY A 498 4.00 2.55 -10.32
CA GLY A 498 3.72 1.13 -10.49
C GLY A 498 3.94 0.33 -9.22
N TYR A 499 3.30 -0.86 -9.15
CA TYR A 499 3.39 -1.76 -8.00
C TYR A 499 3.70 -3.21 -8.41
N GLY A 500 2.69 -3.97 -8.80
CA GLY A 500 2.81 -5.29 -9.41
C GLY A 500 3.18 -6.43 -8.47
N ALA A 501 2.54 -6.55 -7.31
CA ALA A 501 2.72 -7.67 -6.38
C ALA A 501 1.41 -8.02 -5.67
N TYR A 502 1.33 -9.24 -5.13
CA TYR A 502 0.23 -9.76 -4.28
C TYR A 502 -1.15 -9.75 -4.95
N GLY A 503 -1.24 -9.61 -6.27
CA GLY A 503 -2.52 -9.42 -6.94
C GLY A 503 -3.23 -8.11 -6.58
N ILE A 504 -2.52 -7.12 -6.03
CA ILE A 504 -3.09 -5.82 -5.65
C ILE A 504 -3.24 -4.94 -6.88
N THR A 505 -4.44 -4.36 -7.04
CA THR A 505 -4.78 -3.40 -8.10
C THR A 505 -4.45 -1.98 -7.65
N LEU A 506 -3.87 -1.16 -8.52
CA LEU A 506 -3.76 0.28 -8.33
C LEU A 506 -5.06 0.96 -8.81
N ASP A 507 -6.01 1.06 -7.90
CA ASP A 507 -7.36 1.55 -8.22
C ASP A 507 -7.44 3.07 -8.37
N PRO A 508 -8.35 3.57 -9.22
CA PRO A 508 -8.65 5.00 -9.29
C PRO A 508 -9.06 5.59 -7.94
N TYR A 509 -8.41 6.68 -7.56
CA TYR A 509 -8.83 7.52 -6.45
C TYR A 509 -8.44 8.99 -6.69
N PHE A 510 -9.28 9.93 -6.25
CA PHE A 510 -8.99 11.35 -6.33
C PHE A 510 -8.10 11.78 -5.17
N SER A 511 -6.92 12.28 -5.50
CA SER A 511 -5.98 12.83 -4.53
C SER A 511 -5.73 14.31 -4.77
N ILE A 512 -5.92 15.14 -3.75
CA ILE A 512 -5.54 16.56 -3.80
C ILE A 512 -4.04 16.74 -3.99
N LEU A 513 -3.23 15.74 -3.55
CA LEU A 513 -1.78 15.76 -3.68
C LEU A 513 -1.39 15.67 -5.15
N THR A 514 -1.92 14.65 -5.84
CA THR A 514 -1.68 14.43 -7.27
C THR A 514 -2.32 15.52 -8.12
N SER A 515 -3.56 15.95 -7.76
CA SER A 515 -4.23 17.04 -8.48
C SER A 515 -3.43 18.35 -8.45
N ALA A 516 -2.83 18.69 -7.30
CA ALA A 516 -1.97 19.87 -7.19
C ALA A 516 -0.71 19.74 -8.06
N LEU A 517 -0.13 18.55 -8.18
CA LEU A 517 1.01 18.29 -9.08
C LEU A 517 0.59 18.49 -10.54
N VAL A 518 -0.54 17.92 -10.94
CA VAL A 518 -1.09 18.03 -12.31
C VAL A 518 -1.44 19.48 -12.66
N THR A 519 -1.97 20.27 -11.71
CA THR A 519 -2.27 21.69 -11.95
C THR A 519 -1.01 22.54 -12.19
N LYS A 520 0.15 22.07 -11.76
CA LYS A 520 1.46 22.69 -12.04
C LYS A 520 2.06 22.24 -13.38
N GLY A 521 1.30 21.52 -14.21
CA GLY A 521 1.69 21.11 -15.55
C GLY A 521 2.38 19.74 -15.61
N ALA A 522 2.42 18.98 -14.52
CA ALA A 522 2.93 17.62 -14.57
C ALA A 522 1.88 16.64 -15.15
N VAL A 523 2.36 15.60 -15.81
CA VAL A 523 1.60 14.40 -16.14
C VAL A 523 1.80 13.38 -15.01
N PHE A 524 0.72 12.78 -14.53
CA PHE A 524 0.78 11.67 -13.60
C PHE A 524 0.25 10.42 -14.30
N ALA A 525 0.97 9.32 -14.24
CA ALA A 525 0.57 8.09 -14.90
C ALA A 525 0.69 6.89 -13.94
N VAL A 526 -0.20 5.91 -14.09
CA VAL A 526 -0.21 4.66 -13.32
C VAL A 526 -0.14 3.48 -14.28
N ALA A 527 0.93 2.69 -14.17
CA ALA A 527 1.12 1.47 -14.93
C ALA A 527 0.54 0.28 -14.17
N HIS A 528 -0.48 -0.35 -14.74
CA HIS A 528 -1.16 -1.52 -14.18
C HIS A 528 -0.45 -2.81 -14.62
N VAL A 529 0.75 -3.01 -14.07
CA VAL A 529 1.69 -4.04 -14.50
C VAL A 529 1.33 -5.44 -14.02
N ARG A 530 1.85 -6.48 -14.66
CA ARG A 530 1.72 -7.87 -14.19
C ARG A 530 2.29 -8.05 -12.78
N GLY A 531 1.65 -8.94 -12.01
CA GLY A 531 1.82 -9.10 -10.57
C GLY A 531 0.73 -8.39 -9.76
N GLY A 532 0.01 -7.43 -10.38
CA GLY A 532 -1.24 -6.86 -9.89
C GLY A 532 -2.46 -7.73 -10.20
N GLY A 533 -3.64 -7.27 -9.79
CA GLY A 533 -4.93 -7.97 -9.95
C GLY A 533 -5.80 -7.47 -11.10
N GLU A 534 -5.35 -6.50 -11.88
CA GLU A 534 -6.16 -5.74 -12.84
C GLU A 534 -6.81 -6.59 -13.94
N LYS A 535 -6.20 -7.74 -14.27
CA LYS A 535 -6.72 -8.70 -15.28
C LYS A 535 -6.82 -10.12 -14.73
N GLY A 536 -7.12 -10.24 -13.43
CA GLY A 536 -7.40 -11.51 -12.76
C GLY A 536 -6.17 -12.35 -12.43
N GLN A 537 -6.38 -13.65 -12.20
CA GLN A 537 -5.37 -14.57 -11.67
C GLN A 537 -4.16 -14.74 -12.59
N SER A 538 -4.39 -14.80 -13.91
CA SER A 538 -3.30 -14.95 -14.88
C SER A 538 -2.40 -13.72 -14.93
N TRP A 539 -2.96 -12.53 -14.71
CA TRP A 539 -2.20 -11.28 -14.63
C TRP A 539 -1.33 -11.23 -13.37
N TYR A 540 -1.88 -11.64 -12.24
CA TYR A 540 -1.13 -11.79 -11.01
C TYR A 540 0.03 -12.78 -11.17
N LYS A 541 -0.25 -14.00 -11.63
CA LYS A 541 0.78 -15.03 -11.82
C LYS A 541 1.76 -14.69 -12.95
N GLY A 542 1.42 -13.79 -13.86
CA GLY A 542 2.30 -13.23 -14.88
C GLY A 542 3.43 -12.33 -14.35
N GLY A 543 3.39 -11.90 -13.07
CA GLY A 543 4.43 -11.14 -12.39
C GLY A 543 4.74 -11.69 -10.99
N TYR A 544 4.89 -13.02 -10.86
CA TYR A 544 5.02 -13.76 -9.62
C TYR A 544 6.25 -14.68 -9.65
N LYS A 545 7.07 -14.69 -8.60
CA LYS A 545 8.28 -15.51 -8.51
C LYS A 545 9.10 -15.46 -9.81
N THR A 546 9.21 -16.56 -10.55
CA THR A 546 10.00 -16.67 -11.79
C THR A 546 9.53 -15.77 -12.93
N THR A 547 8.26 -15.36 -12.93
CA THR A 547 7.69 -14.44 -13.93
C THR A 547 7.78 -12.97 -13.52
N LYS A 548 8.29 -12.67 -12.31
CA LYS A 548 8.42 -11.31 -11.77
C LYS A 548 9.15 -10.32 -12.68
N PRO A 549 10.11 -10.70 -13.54
CA PRO A 549 10.71 -9.80 -14.51
C PRO A 549 9.71 -9.06 -15.41
N ASN A 550 8.55 -9.65 -15.68
CA ASN A 550 7.50 -8.98 -16.44
C ASN A 550 7.01 -7.69 -15.77
N THR A 551 7.03 -7.60 -14.43
CA THR A 551 6.55 -6.45 -13.67
C THR A 551 7.31 -5.16 -14.05
N TRP A 552 8.65 -5.16 -14.03
CA TRP A 552 9.41 -3.96 -14.39
C TRP A 552 9.58 -3.79 -15.90
N LYS A 553 9.50 -4.86 -16.69
CA LYS A 553 9.49 -4.76 -18.16
C LYS A 553 8.21 -4.11 -18.67
N ASP A 554 7.06 -4.43 -18.05
CA ASP A 554 5.78 -3.76 -18.31
C ASP A 554 5.87 -2.27 -17.95
N PHE A 555 6.49 -1.95 -16.81
CA PHE A 555 6.70 -0.57 -16.37
C PHE A 555 7.58 0.21 -17.34
N ASN A 556 8.67 -0.38 -17.79
CA ASN A 556 9.55 0.21 -18.80
C ASN A 556 8.84 0.37 -20.16
N ALA A 557 7.95 -0.55 -20.54
CA ALA A 557 7.14 -0.40 -21.75
C ALA A 557 6.17 0.79 -21.64
N CYS A 558 5.54 0.98 -20.48
CA CYS A 558 4.71 2.16 -20.21
C CYS A 558 5.53 3.46 -20.24
N ALA A 559 6.76 3.44 -19.70
CA ALA A 559 7.68 4.58 -19.77
C ALA A 559 8.01 4.95 -21.21
N MET A 560 8.36 3.96 -22.05
CA MET A 560 8.61 4.16 -23.47
C MET A 560 7.37 4.72 -24.20
N TYR A 561 6.18 4.18 -23.93
CA TYR A 561 4.94 4.70 -24.51
C TYR A 561 4.73 6.19 -24.19
N LEU A 562 4.93 6.60 -22.92
CA LEU A 562 4.80 8.01 -22.53
C LEU A 562 5.78 8.93 -23.27
N ILE A 563 7.00 8.45 -23.54
CA ILE A 563 8.02 9.17 -24.32
C ILE A 563 7.64 9.22 -25.79
N ASP A 564 7.28 8.10 -26.39
CA ASP A 564 6.94 7.99 -27.83
C ASP A 564 5.70 8.81 -28.18
N GLN A 565 4.72 8.86 -27.25
CA GLN A 565 3.50 9.65 -27.39
C GLN A 565 3.67 11.11 -26.96
N LYS A 566 4.92 11.54 -26.68
CA LYS A 566 5.29 12.92 -26.32
C LYS A 566 4.58 13.48 -25.09
N TYR A 567 4.16 12.61 -24.17
CA TYR A 567 3.76 13.08 -22.84
C TYR A 567 4.96 13.66 -22.07
N THR A 568 6.16 13.16 -22.33
CA THR A 568 7.41 13.53 -21.68
C THR A 568 8.60 13.14 -22.55
N VAL A 569 9.81 13.37 -22.02
CA VAL A 569 11.09 12.84 -22.53
C VAL A 569 11.87 12.19 -21.39
N PRO A 570 12.90 11.36 -21.64
CA PRO A 570 13.69 10.71 -20.58
C PRO A 570 14.22 11.68 -19.51
N ALA A 571 14.62 12.89 -19.93
CA ALA A 571 15.12 13.93 -19.03
C ALA A 571 14.05 14.53 -18.09
N LYS A 572 12.78 14.18 -18.28
CA LYS A 572 11.63 14.71 -17.53
C LYS A 572 10.70 13.62 -16.98
N LEU A 573 11.11 12.34 -17.08
CA LEU A 573 10.35 11.20 -16.56
C LEU A 573 10.88 10.76 -15.22
N GLY A 574 10.02 10.78 -14.18
CA GLY A 574 10.26 10.16 -12.89
C GLY A 574 9.52 8.83 -12.77
N GLY A 575 10.16 7.83 -12.17
CA GLY A 575 9.54 6.55 -11.80
C GLY A 575 9.28 6.46 -10.31
N TRP A 576 8.20 5.78 -9.90
CA TRP A 576 7.83 5.63 -8.51
C TRP A 576 7.36 4.21 -8.18
N GLY A 577 8.00 3.60 -7.18
CA GLY A 577 7.62 2.32 -6.61
C GLY A 577 7.62 2.36 -5.09
N THR A 578 6.54 1.83 -4.47
CA THR A 578 6.36 1.81 -3.02
C THR A 578 6.34 0.37 -2.51
N SER A 579 6.95 0.08 -1.35
CA SER A 579 6.88 -1.24 -0.70
C SER A 579 7.44 -2.34 -1.63
N ALA A 580 6.67 -3.38 -1.95
CA ALA A 580 7.04 -4.37 -2.96
C ALA A 580 7.33 -3.75 -4.35
N GLY A 581 6.74 -2.59 -4.67
CA GLY A 581 7.09 -1.81 -5.85
C GLY A 581 8.53 -1.28 -5.85
N GLY A 582 9.25 -1.40 -4.73
CA GLY A 582 10.70 -1.21 -4.67
C GLY A 582 11.47 -2.17 -5.59
N ILE A 583 11.00 -3.42 -5.73
CA ILE A 583 11.52 -4.39 -6.71
C ILE A 583 11.34 -3.83 -8.12
N LEU A 584 10.13 -3.37 -8.44
CA LEU A 584 9.81 -2.79 -9.73
C LEU A 584 10.74 -1.63 -10.07
N ILE A 585 10.80 -0.59 -9.21
CA ILE A 585 11.53 0.64 -9.54
C ILE A 585 13.06 0.43 -9.54
N SER A 586 13.59 -0.35 -8.57
CA SER A 586 15.03 -0.62 -8.53
C SER A 586 15.50 -1.42 -9.74
N ARG A 587 14.69 -2.40 -10.20
CA ARG A 587 14.99 -3.18 -11.41
C ARG A 587 14.75 -2.37 -12.69
N ALA A 588 13.69 -1.57 -12.75
CA ALA A 588 13.44 -0.71 -13.91
C ALA A 588 14.62 0.21 -14.23
N ILE A 589 15.17 0.89 -13.20
CA ILE A 589 16.26 1.82 -13.38
C ILE A 589 17.65 1.15 -13.50
N THR A 590 17.83 -0.09 -13.01
CA THR A 590 19.07 -0.85 -13.23
C THR A 590 19.10 -1.48 -14.61
N GLU A 591 17.94 -1.84 -15.18
CA GLU A 591 17.84 -2.39 -16.54
C GLU A 591 17.80 -1.30 -17.62
N ARG A 592 17.05 -0.20 -17.38
CA ARG A 592 16.87 0.92 -18.33
C ARG A 592 17.10 2.28 -17.66
N PRO A 593 18.34 2.57 -17.21
CA PRO A 593 18.66 3.86 -16.59
C PRO A 593 18.45 5.05 -17.52
N ASP A 594 18.50 4.82 -18.83
CA ASP A 594 18.34 5.81 -19.90
C ASP A 594 16.93 6.39 -20.01
N LEU A 595 15.90 5.71 -19.48
CA LEU A 595 14.51 6.16 -19.57
C LEU A 595 14.13 7.20 -18.52
N TYR A 596 14.90 7.35 -17.44
CA TYR A 596 14.45 8.10 -16.26
C TYR A 596 15.37 9.26 -15.90
N ALA A 597 14.78 10.40 -15.57
CA ALA A 597 15.48 11.52 -14.93
C ALA A 597 15.67 11.27 -13.44
N ALA A 598 14.65 10.70 -12.78
CA ALA A 598 14.63 10.46 -11.35
C ALA A 598 13.83 9.20 -10.99
N ALA A 599 14.08 8.66 -9.79
CA ALA A 599 13.35 7.53 -9.23
C ALA A 599 13.05 7.71 -7.75
N LEU A 600 11.84 7.32 -7.33
CA LEU A 600 11.40 7.23 -5.95
C LEU A 600 11.32 5.76 -5.54
N CYS A 601 12.15 5.35 -4.58
CA CYS A 601 12.07 4.05 -3.92
C CYS A 601 11.52 4.27 -2.51
N ASN A 602 10.19 4.24 -2.38
CA ASN A 602 9.51 4.60 -1.15
C ASN A 602 9.22 3.35 -0.31
N VAL A 603 9.81 3.25 0.88
CA VAL A 603 9.78 2.08 1.79
C VAL A 603 9.94 0.77 1.01
N GLY A 604 10.89 0.77 0.05
CA GLY A 604 10.94 -0.21 -1.04
C GLY A 604 11.81 -1.44 -0.76
N CYS A 605 11.34 -2.62 -1.19
CA CYS A 605 12.13 -3.85 -1.25
C CYS A 605 13.10 -3.77 -2.42
N ALA A 606 14.37 -3.44 -2.19
CA ALA A 606 15.37 -3.28 -3.26
C ALA A 606 16.54 -4.29 -3.19
N ASN A 607 16.57 -5.13 -2.14
CA ASN A 607 17.54 -6.21 -1.97
C ASN A 607 16.81 -7.54 -1.70
N ALA A 608 16.27 -8.14 -2.76
CA ALA A 608 15.34 -9.27 -2.70
C ALA A 608 15.99 -10.55 -2.16
N LEU A 609 17.26 -10.82 -2.44
CA LEU A 609 18.01 -11.96 -1.88
C LEU A 609 18.10 -11.94 -0.35
N ARG A 610 17.91 -10.75 0.25
CA ARG A 610 17.96 -10.56 1.70
C ARG A 610 16.60 -10.36 2.33
N LEU A 611 15.52 -10.38 1.54
CA LEU A 611 14.17 -10.06 2.02
C LEU A 611 13.72 -11.01 3.14
N GLU A 612 13.89 -12.33 2.98
CA GLU A 612 13.46 -13.33 3.97
C GLU A 612 14.15 -13.22 5.34
N PHE A 613 15.26 -12.47 5.44
CA PHE A 613 16.02 -12.28 6.68
C PHE A 613 15.60 -11.03 7.46
N SER A 614 14.68 -10.22 6.92
CA SER A 614 14.08 -9.10 7.64
C SER A 614 12.98 -9.54 8.60
N ALA A 615 12.54 -8.66 9.49
CA ALA A 615 11.55 -8.99 10.54
C ALA A 615 10.26 -9.63 9.99
N ASN A 616 9.72 -9.09 8.89
CA ASN A 616 8.52 -9.64 8.22
C ASN A 616 8.88 -10.46 6.97
N GLY A 617 10.14 -10.77 6.78
CA GLY A 617 10.65 -11.44 5.58
C GLY A 617 10.03 -12.81 5.31
N PRO A 618 9.98 -13.72 6.30
CA PRO A 618 9.45 -15.06 6.10
C PRO A 618 8.00 -15.09 5.60
N VAL A 619 7.19 -14.10 5.96
CA VAL A 619 5.79 -13.98 5.51
C VAL A 619 5.70 -13.74 4.01
N ASN A 620 6.74 -13.15 3.40
CA ASN A 620 6.78 -12.83 1.97
C ASN A 620 7.33 -13.96 1.09
N ILE A 621 7.81 -15.06 1.69
CA ILE A 621 8.29 -16.23 0.94
C ILE A 621 7.25 -16.78 -0.05
N PRO A 622 5.96 -16.89 0.29
CA PRO A 622 4.94 -17.35 -0.66
C PRO A 622 4.89 -16.50 -1.94
N GLU A 623 5.03 -15.18 -1.85
CA GLU A 623 4.97 -14.27 -3.01
C GLU A 623 6.26 -14.24 -3.82
N PHE A 624 7.43 -14.15 -3.16
CA PHE A 624 8.69 -13.88 -3.86
C PHE A 624 9.61 -15.10 -3.94
N GLY A 625 9.47 -16.06 -3.04
CA GLY A 625 10.34 -17.23 -2.96
C GLY A 625 11.35 -17.18 -1.81
N THR A 626 12.20 -18.21 -1.73
CA THR A 626 13.23 -18.37 -0.70
C THR A 626 14.57 -18.71 -1.33
N VAL A 627 15.67 -18.25 -0.70
CA VAL A 627 17.04 -18.63 -1.09
C VAL A 627 17.37 -20.10 -0.83
N LYS A 628 16.48 -20.86 -0.16
CA LYS A 628 16.64 -22.30 0.13
C LYS A 628 16.22 -23.20 -1.05
N ASN A 629 15.51 -22.66 -2.03
CA ASN A 629 15.12 -23.34 -3.26
C ASN A 629 15.89 -22.73 -4.43
N GLU A 630 16.56 -23.55 -5.24
CA GLU A 630 17.43 -23.04 -6.30
C GLU A 630 16.70 -22.20 -7.37
N THR A 631 15.53 -22.64 -7.80
CA THR A 631 14.70 -21.90 -8.78
C THR A 631 14.23 -20.56 -8.23
N GLU A 632 13.76 -20.57 -6.97
CA GLU A 632 13.29 -19.34 -6.31
C GLU A 632 14.46 -18.40 -5.97
N CYS A 633 15.63 -18.93 -5.59
CA CYS A 633 16.85 -18.14 -5.38
C CYS A 633 17.28 -17.41 -6.65
N LYS A 634 17.23 -18.08 -7.81
CA LYS A 634 17.47 -17.45 -9.12
C LYS A 634 16.44 -16.36 -9.41
N ALA A 635 15.17 -16.59 -9.11
CA ALA A 635 14.13 -15.59 -9.26
C ALA A 635 14.34 -14.38 -8.33
N LEU A 636 14.72 -14.61 -7.06
CA LEU A 636 15.07 -13.55 -6.11
C LEU A 636 16.29 -12.72 -6.61
N TYR A 637 17.28 -13.36 -7.20
CA TYR A 637 18.40 -12.63 -7.81
C TYR A 637 17.92 -11.71 -8.94
N GLU A 638 17.05 -12.20 -9.83
CA GLU A 638 16.48 -11.35 -10.90
C GLU A 638 15.67 -10.16 -10.34
N MET A 639 15.02 -10.33 -9.20
CA MET A 639 14.27 -9.26 -8.50
C MET A 639 15.17 -8.25 -7.77
N ASP A 640 16.43 -8.59 -7.53
CA ASP A 640 17.32 -7.86 -6.64
C ASP A 640 17.96 -6.65 -7.33
N GLY A 641 17.38 -5.46 -7.12
CA GLY A 641 17.94 -4.22 -7.69
C GLY A 641 19.36 -3.93 -7.21
N PHE A 642 19.67 -4.23 -5.94
CA PHE A 642 21.01 -4.01 -5.36
C PHE A 642 22.08 -4.86 -6.05
N GLN A 643 21.80 -6.13 -6.40
CA GLN A 643 22.72 -7.02 -7.08
C GLN A 643 22.91 -6.69 -8.58
N HIS A 644 22.04 -5.86 -9.14
CA HIS A 644 22.11 -5.45 -10.55
C HIS A 644 22.70 -4.05 -10.76
N ILE A 645 23.27 -3.45 -9.71
CA ILE A 645 23.98 -2.17 -9.85
C ILE A 645 25.32 -2.42 -10.53
N VAL A 646 25.55 -1.71 -11.64
CA VAL A 646 26.81 -1.73 -12.40
C VAL A 646 27.56 -0.43 -12.17
N ALA A 647 28.77 -0.52 -11.60
CA ALA A 647 29.62 0.65 -11.38
C ALA A 647 29.96 1.37 -12.70
N GLY A 648 30.03 2.71 -12.66
CA GLY A 648 30.32 3.52 -13.83
C GLY A 648 29.12 3.85 -14.71
N THR A 649 27.92 3.33 -14.37
CA THR A 649 26.69 3.63 -15.13
C THR A 649 26.13 5.00 -14.73
N ARG A 650 25.53 5.70 -15.69
CA ARG A 650 24.83 6.97 -15.48
C ARG A 650 23.39 6.73 -15.02
N TYR A 651 23.20 6.46 -13.72
CA TYR A 651 21.86 6.24 -13.14
C TYR A 651 21.07 7.54 -13.00
N PRO A 652 19.72 7.49 -12.95
CA PRO A 652 18.89 8.64 -12.64
C PRO A 652 19.17 9.15 -11.22
N ALA A 653 18.64 10.33 -10.89
CA ALA A 653 18.55 10.78 -9.50
C ALA A 653 17.69 9.82 -8.68
N ILE A 654 18.04 9.57 -7.43
CA ILE A 654 17.29 8.62 -6.57
C ILE A 654 16.95 9.27 -5.24
N LEU A 655 15.68 9.20 -4.83
CA LEU A 655 15.26 9.44 -3.47
C LEU A 655 14.75 8.11 -2.87
N SER A 656 15.55 7.56 -1.99
CA SER A 656 15.25 6.32 -1.26
C SER A 656 14.71 6.68 0.12
N ILE A 657 13.51 6.17 0.47
CA ILE A 657 12.81 6.52 1.71
C ILE A 657 12.61 5.26 2.53
N GLY A 658 12.86 5.34 3.84
CA GLY A 658 12.59 4.28 4.81
C GLY A 658 11.86 4.81 6.04
N GLY A 659 11.03 3.98 6.65
CA GLY A 659 10.49 4.20 7.99
C GLY A 659 11.38 3.53 9.03
N TRP A 660 11.79 4.24 10.08
CA TRP A 660 12.64 3.67 11.12
C TRP A 660 11.95 2.55 11.92
N ASN A 661 10.62 2.70 12.07
CA ASN A 661 9.78 1.74 12.78
C ASN A 661 8.99 0.83 11.83
N ASP A 662 9.44 0.69 10.58
CA ASP A 662 8.78 -0.13 9.57
C ASP A 662 9.05 -1.63 9.83
N PRO A 663 8.03 -2.41 10.22
CA PRO A 663 8.19 -3.85 10.43
C PRO A 663 8.05 -4.65 9.14
N ARG A 664 7.46 -4.07 8.06
CA ARG A 664 7.18 -4.77 6.80
C ARG A 664 8.37 -4.77 5.87
N VAL A 665 9.01 -3.58 5.72
CA VAL A 665 10.22 -3.40 4.92
C VAL A 665 11.27 -2.72 5.78
N ALA A 666 12.23 -3.48 6.23
CA ALA A 666 13.29 -2.96 7.09
C ALA A 666 14.00 -1.76 6.42
N PRO A 667 14.31 -0.68 7.16
CA PRO A 667 14.86 0.55 6.59
C PRO A 667 16.17 0.35 5.84
N TRP A 668 16.91 -0.72 6.12
CA TRP A 668 18.14 -1.05 5.41
C TRP A 668 17.88 -1.54 3.96
N GLN A 669 16.68 -2.02 3.62
CA GLN A 669 16.35 -2.48 2.27
C GLN A 669 16.54 -1.36 1.22
N PRO A 670 15.82 -0.24 1.29
CA PRO A 670 16.02 0.86 0.36
C PRO A 670 17.36 1.60 0.59
N ALA A 671 17.90 1.58 1.83
CA ALA A 671 19.12 2.28 2.16
C ALA A 671 20.38 1.63 1.58
N LYS A 672 20.51 0.30 1.61
CA LYS A 672 21.63 -0.43 0.98
C LYS A 672 21.67 -0.17 -0.52
N PHE A 673 20.53 -0.21 -1.19
CA PHE A 673 20.42 0.11 -2.61
C PHE A 673 20.95 1.52 -2.91
N ALA A 674 20.47 2.52 -2.16
CA ALA A 674 20.92 3.89 -2.37
C ALA A 674 22.40 4.10 -2.00
N ALA A 675 22.91 3.48 -0.94
CA ALA A 675 24.33 3.53 -0.57
C ALA A 675 25.24 2.98 -1.69
N ALA A 676 24.82 1.87 -2.30
CA ALA A 676 25.54 1.31 -3.44
C ALA A 676 25.46 2.23 -4.68
N MET A 677 24.30 2.84 -4.92
CA MET A 677 24.10 3.80 -6.01
C MET A 677 24.92 5.09 -5.84
N GLN A 678 25.12 5.58 -4.59
CA GLN A 678 25.99 6.73 -4.30
C GLN A 678 27.43 6.51 -4.79
N THR A 679 27.91 5.28 -4.74
CA THR A 679 29.26 4.90 -5.16
C THR A 679 29.33 4.53 -6.65
N ALA A 680 28.28 3.91 -7.18
CA ALA A 680 28.29 3.33 -8.53
C ALA A 680 27.94 4.34 -9.63
N SER A 681 27.08 5.34 -9.33
CA SER A 681 26.57 6.28 -10.35
C SER A 681 27.57 7.33 -10.76
N THR A 682 27.74 7.53 -12.08
CA THR A 682 28.58 8.57 -12.67
C THR A 682 27.77 9.70 -13.32
N SER A 683 26.46 9.75 -13.08
CA SER A 683 25.59 10.77 -13.71
C SER A 683 25.79 12.18 -13.15
N GLY A 684 26.35 12.32 -11.94
CA GLY A 684 26.40 13.58 -11.18
C GLY A 684 25.05 13.99 -10.57
N LYS A 685 24.03 13.14 -10.68
CA LYS A 685 22.70 13.38 -10.08
C LYS A 685 22.66 12.91 -8.62
N PRO A 686 21.79 13.49 -7.77
CA PRO A 686 21.73 13.15 -6.34
C PRO A 686 21.15 11.76 -6.11
N VAL A 687 21.73 11.04 -5.16
CA VAL A 687 21.20 9.81 -4.58
C VAL A 687 21.00 10.06 -3.08
N LEU A 688 19.78 10.29 -2.69
CA LEU A 688 19.42 10.73 -1.34
C LEU A 688 18.74 9.62 -0.54
N ILE A 689 19.03 9.56 0.77
CA ILE A 689 18.46 8.58 1.70
C ILE A 689 17.70 9.33 2.79
N LYS A 690 16.38 9.22 2.79
CA LYS A 690 15.49 9.81 3.78
C LYS A 690 15.01 8.74 4.74
N ILE A 691 15.13 9.00 6.05
CA ILE A 691 14.57 8.14 7.10
C ILE A 691 13.57 8.93 7.92
N ASN A 692 12.37 8.35 8.03
CA ASN A 692 11.29 8.90 8.84
C ASN A 692 11.29 8.20 10.20
N TYR A 693 11.76 8.89 11.25
CA TYR A 693 11.86 8.31 12.58
C TYR A 693 10.52 8.23 13.33
N ASP A 694 9.55 9.04 12.91
CA ASP A 694 8.19 9.07 13.46
C ASP A 694 7.20 8.15 12.71
N ASN A 695 7.68 7.34 11.74
CA ASN A 695 6.82 6.49 10.91
C ASN A 695 7.26 5.03 10.91
N GLY A 696 6.26 4.16 10.73
CA GLY A 696 6.46 2.79 10.26
C GLY A 696 6.34 2.72 8.72
N HIS A 697 5.67 1.67 8.24
CA HIS A 697 5.40 1.49 6.81
C HIS A 697 4.42 2.54 6.27
N PHE A 698 3.43 2.90 7.09
CA PHE A 698 2.44 3.94 6.84
C PHE A 698 2.41 4.95 7.98
N THR A 699 1.71 6.04 7.78
CA THR A 699 1.40 7.03 8.82
C THR A 699 -0.06 7.41 8.74
N GLU A 700 -0.71 7.48 9.89
CA GLU A 700 -2.08 8.00 10.04
C GLU A 700 -2.09 9.53 10.20
N ASP A 701 -0.93 10.16 10.45
CA ASP A 701 -0.81 11.61 10.61
C ASP A 701 -0.78 12.30 9.25
N LYS A 702 -1.83 13.06 8.96
CA LYS A 702 -1.99 13.80 7.70
C LYS A 702 -0.88 14.83 7.47
N ASN A 703 -0.37 15.50 8.51
CA ASN A 703 0.70 16.48 8.36
C ASN A 703 2.01 15.81 7.97
N VAL A 704 2.28 14.63 8.53
CA VAL A 704 3.43 13.80 8.16
C VAL A 704 3.28 13.31 6.73
N THR A 705 2.08 12.90 6.32
CA THR A 705 1.76 12.53 4.94
C THR A 705 2.07 13.68 3.98
N PHE A 706 1.59 14.90 4.28
CA PHE A 706 1.87 16.07 3.44
C PHE A 706 3.37 16.36 3.32
N ALA A 707 4.13 16.28 4.42
CA ALA A 707 5.57 16.49 4.39
C ALA A 707 6.28 15.42 3.53
N ASN A 708 5.90 14.15 3.66
CA ASN A 708 6.50 13.06 2.90
C ASN A 708 6.23 13.18 1.39
N PHE A 709 5.00 13.48 1.00
CA PHE A 709 4.65 13.66 -0.42
C PHE A 709 5.25 14.96 -0.98
N ALA A 710 5.38 16.03 -0.17
CA ALA A 710 6.06 17.24 -0.61
C ALA A 710 7.53 16.99 -0.95
N ASP A 711 8.22 16.17 -0.15
CA ASP A 711 9.59 15.76 -0.46
C ASP A 711 9.65 14.95 -1.75
N GLN A 712 8.79 13.94 -1.89
CA GLN A 712 8.76 13.08 -3.08
C GLN A 712 8.47 13.87 -4.36
N PHE A 713 7.42 14.67 -4.35
CA PHE A 713 7.02 15.44 -5.54
C PHE A 713 8.01 16.56 -5.86
N SER A 714 8.53 17.26 -4.84
CA SER A 714 9.55 18.30 -5.07
C SER A 714 10.84 17.72 -5.63
N PHE A 715 11.24 16.52 -5.19
CA PHE A 715 12.41 15.83 -5.74
C PHE A 715 12.22 15.51 -7.22
N ILE A 716 11.08 14.94 -7.61
CA ILE A 716 10.78 14.66 -9.03
C ILE A 716 10.76 15.95 -9.83
N MET A 717 10.05 16.97 -9.37
CA MET A 717 9.93 18.25 -10.07
C MET A 717 11.31 18.92 -10.23
N TRP A 718 12.16 18.87 -9.19
CA TRP A 718 13.54 19.36 -9.24
C TRP A 718 14.35 18.63 -10.31
N GLN A 719 14.43 17.30 -10.23
CA GLN A 719 15.29 16.51 -11.08
C GLN A 719 14.80 16.42 -12.53
N CYS A 720 13.51 16.66 -12.77
CA CYS A 720 12.90 16.81 -14.08
C CYS A 720 12.94 18.26 -14.60
N GLY A 721 13.59 19.18 -13.90
CA GLY A 721 13.85 20.55 -14.35
C GLY A 721 12.67 21.51 -14.31
N HIS A 722 11.67 21.26 -13.41
CA HIS A 722 10.56 22.21 -13.21
C HIS A 722 11.09 23.51 -12.55
N PRO A 723 10.81 24.71 -13.11
CA PRO A 723 11.44 25.97 -12.65
C PRO A 723 11.13 26.32 -11.21
N ASP A 724 9.94 26.02 -10.71
CA ASP A 724 9.49 26.39 -9.35
C ASP A 724 10.08 25.51 -8.25
N PHE A 725 10.78 24.42 -8.61
CA PHE A 725 11.29 23.43 -7.66
C PHE A 725 12.82 23.32 -7.65
N GLN A 726 13.51 24.33 -8.14
CA GLN A 726 14.97 24.36 -8.11
C GLN A 726 15.49 24.78 -6.72
N PRO A 727 16.71 24.35 -6.35
CA PRO A 727 17.32 24.79 -5.09
C PRO A 727 17.44 26.32 -5.01
N LYS A 728 17.31 26.87 -3.80
CA LYS A 728 17.53 28.29 -3.51
C LYS A 728 18.98 28.65 -3.81
N LYS A 729 19.23 29.77 -4.51
CA LYS A 729 20.56 30.19 -4.99
C LYS A 729 21.68 30.35 -3.94
N ASN A 730 21.37 30.30 -2.64
CA ASN A 730 22.32 30.60 -1.56
C ASN A 730 22.61 29.42 -0.61
N VAL A 731 22.38 28.17 -1.04
CA VAL A 731 22.49 26.96 -0.17
C VAL A 731 23.42 25.88 -0.79
N LEU A 732 24.19 26.22 -1.82
CA LEU A 732 25.22 25.32 -2.39
C LEU A 732 26.59 25.74 -1.90
#